data_2770e48ee15f7b0fa1cb2bd0167ccbf5
#
_entry.id   2770e48ee15f7b0fa1cb2bd0167ccbf5
#
_cell.length_a   1.000
_cell.length_b   1.000
_cell.length_c   1.000
_cell.angle_alpha   90.00
_cell.angle_beta   90.00
_cell.angle_gamma   90.00
#
_symmetry.space_group_name_H-M   'P 1'
#
loop_
_entity.id
_entity.type
_entity.pdbx_description
1 polymer ?
#
loop_
_entity_poly.entity_id
_entity_poly.type
_entity_poly.pdbx_seq_one_letter_code
_entity_poly.pdbx_strand_id
1 'polypeptide(L)'
;MPDYVKTSQASAAPAVGQRVTVGGKFFYCGTEKFMPRGVSYGPFCPNAHGEPFPETSRLSQDLTHLRELGFNTVRLYHPPSDQLLSEALRLELQLIVGLPWSDHGDFLSLSLQRQSIIAQIQTEVARLKDHPCVMAFFVGNELEKTLVRWLGPSQVQHFLEQLITAGRRAAPNKLFSYANYPSTEYLIPRNVDFLALNVYLEQRADFSTYLQRLHHLAGNKPLLISEFGLDTATHGEGKQALTRSWFEAECAQAAAGQVWFSYTDEWFRDGVEVTDWQFGLLDRERRVRPAALATAETMELPCPFISVIVCTYNGTGTLRDCLSSLQNLRYPSYEILVIDDGSTLDIASIAAGFPEVRLIRQEHAGLSMARNLGALEARGEILAYTDDDCLADVDWLTHLAAGFDQAEWVACGGPNIPPPPRNATERIVAAAPGAPAHVMINDAEAEHLPGCNLAIRKSALMAIGGFRAHYQVAGDDVDICWRLRERGGRLRFLPGAMVWHHRRRTLGAYLRQQRGYGAAEALLMKDHPQHFGPLGGARWSGAIYGDVYPVQDLTEGRIFYGPHGHGLFQGIYQSGTRGWLDWLNGTLWVAMVAVAVLLGWHTLAFALFSLSLLAALDHHRRLPYAPHPLSWNEHLKLIALCWVQPIIREGARLKGMISLGARPGWQPKMRQFFATSHRRPWQLDLGEWAFESSASFDREILLNDFREQYPGPVQEADGWQRLDLILPSRIGLTTALLTVTEYHSQGRRVTRVRALLQLRLFMLLLGAVMLWLHLLAGSLVILSLLLYLRTLTQLRLTRCALGHEGVTKLQR
;
A
#
# COMPACT_ATOMS: atom_id res chain seq x y z
N MET A 1 -9.45 -8.05 -38.95
CA MET A 1 -8.53 -7.19 -38.19
C MET A 1 -9.04 -7.20 -36.77
N PRO A 2 -8.27 -7.46 -35.75
CA PRO A 2 -8.76 -7.36 -34.38
C PRO A 2 -9.11 -5.91 -34.10
N ASP A 3 -10.30 -5.67 -33.54
CA ASP A 3 -10.72 -4.36 -33.11
C ASP A 3 -9.88 -3.94 -31.89
N TYR A 4 -9.30 -2.74 -31.92
CA TYR A 4 -8.51 -2.19 -30.83
C TYR A 4 -9.33 -1.11 -30.08
N VAL A 5 -9.28 -1.13 -28.76
CA VAL A 5 -9.87 -0.07 -27.92
C VAL A 5 -8.86 1.07 -27.79
N LYS A 6 -9.23 2.26 -28.23
CA LYS A 6 -8.45 3.48 -27.99
C LYS A 6 -8.63 3.94 -26.53
N THR A 7 -7.62 3.87 -25.73
CA THR A 7 -7.61 4.26 -24.33
C THR A 7 -7.40 5.77 -24.08
N SER A 8 -7.91 6.62 -24.95
CA SER A 8 -7.85 8.06 -24.72
C SER A 8 -9.24 8.68 -24.71
N GLN A 9 -9.97 8.53 -23.62
CA GLN A 9 -11.01 9.52 -23.30
C GLN A 9 -10.49 10.42 -22.19
N ALA A 10 -10.19 11.68 -22.52
CA ALA A 10 -10.01 12.73 -21.54
C ALA A 10 -11.24 12.70 -20.61
N SER A 11 -10.98 12.46 -19.31
CA SER A 11 -12.02 12.63 -18.29
C SER A 11 -12.58 14.05 -18.45
N ALA A 12 -13.89 14.16 -18.64
CA ALA A 12 -14.54 15.46 -18.68
C ALA A 12 -14.16 16.23 -17.42
N ALA A 13 -13.92 17.54 -17.56
CA ALA A 13 -13.72 18.38 -16.39
C ALA A 13 -14.97 18.27 -15.49
N PRO A 14 -14.78 18.20 -14.16
CA PRO A 14 -15.92 18.18 -13.25
C PRO A 14 -16.79 19.42 -13.48
N ALA A 15 -18.09 19.26 -13.50
CA ALA A 15 -18.98 20.42 -13.54
C ALA A 15 -18.66 21.36 -12.37
N VAL A 16 -18.71 22.67 -12.61
CA VAL A 16 -18.38 23.72 -11.61
C VAL A 16 -19.06 23.42 -10.28
N GLY A 17 -18.28 23.26 -9.22
CA GLY A 17 -18.77 23.04 -7.85
C GLY A 17 -18.96 21.59 -7.42
N GLN A 18 -18.71 20.59 -8.26
CA GLN A 18 -18.76 19.18 -7.82
C GLN A 18 -17.49 18.80 -7.06
N ARG A 19 -17.70 18.13 -5.91
CA ARG A 19 -16.63 17.68 -5.03
C ARG A 19 -15.98 16.40 -5.57
N VAL A 20 -14.64 16.34 -5.52
CA VAL A 20 -13.91 15.09 -5.76
C VAL A 20 -13.96 14.19 -4.52
N THR A 21 -14.28 12.92 -4.73
CA THR A 21 -14.36 11.89 -3.70
C THR A 21 -13.49 10.68 -4.08
N VAL A 22 -13.25 9.78 -3.13
CA VAL A 22 -12.55 8.51 -3.36
C VAL A 22 -13.58 7.40 -3.43
N GLY A 23 -13.45 6.54 -4.45
CA GLY A 23 -14.20 5.31 -4.62
C GLY A 23 -13.27 4.15 -4.95
N GLY A 24 -12.90 3.32 -3.95
CA GLY A 24 -11.94 2.24 -4.15
C GLY A 24 -10.60 2.73 -4.69
N LYS A 25 -10.22 2.26 -5.87
CA LYS A 25 -8.94 2.58 -6.51
C LYS A 25 -8.94 3.89 -7.31
N PHE A 26 -10.05 4.63 -7.37
CA PHE A 26 -10.20 5.79 -8.25
C PHE A 26 -10.78 7.01 -7.54
N PHE A 27 -10.62 8.18 -8.17
CA PHE A 27 -11.32 9.40 -7.79
C PHE A 27 -12.61 9.54 -8.62
N TYR A 28 -13.61 10.22 -8.05
CA TYR A 28 -14.89 10.47 -8.67
C TYR A 28 -15.34 11.91 -8.45
N CYS A 29 -16.00 12.46 -9.44
CA CYS A 29 -16.72 13.72 -9.36
C CYS A 29 -18.22 13.42 -9.58
N GLY A 30 -19.01 13.46 -8.52
CA GLY A 30 -20.35 12.87 -8.55
C GLY A 30 -20.27 11.36 -8.81
N THR A 31 -20.88 10.89 -9.89
CA THR A 31 -20.87 9.48 -10.35
C THR A 31 -19.79 9.21 -11.40
N GLU A 32 -19.18 10.24 -11.97
CA GLU A 32 -18.20 10.11 -13.04
C GLU A 32 -16.78 9.90 -12.47
N LYS A 33 -16.03 8.99 -13.09
CA LYS A 33 -14.64 8.76 -12.74
C LYS A 33 -13.82 10.00 -13.12
N PHE A 34 -13.06 10.53 -12.16
CA PHE A 34 -12.16 11.67 -12.33
C PHE A 34 -10.72 11.23 -12.26
N MET A 35 -9.96 11.44 -13.32
CA MET A 35 -8.52 11.18 -13.33
C MET A 35 -7.77 12.51 -13.27
N PRO A 36 -7.11 12.85 -12.14
CA PRO A 36 -6.22 14.00 -12.06
C PRO A 36 -5.12 13.92 -13.12
N ARG A 37 -5.12 14.87 -14.05
CA ARG A 37 -4.09 15.11 -15.04
C ARG A 37 -3.44 16.44 -14.69
N GLY A 38 -2.44 16.36 -13.80
CA GLY A 38 -1.92 17.51 -13.10
C GLY A 38 -0.56 17.97 -13.56
N VAL A 39 -0.22 19.18 -13.12
CA VAL A 39 1.12 19.76 -13.23
C VAL A 39 1.47 20.51 -11.95
N SER A 40 2.73 20.47 -11.54
CA SER A 40 3.27 21.26 -10.41
C SER A 40 3.45 22.72 -10.82
N TYR A 41 2.99 23.65 -9.98
CA TYR A 41 3.03 25.10 -10.21
C TYR A 41 3.64 25.83 -9.02
N GLY A 42 4.83 26.37 -9.20
CA GLY A 42 5.62 27.05 -8.15
C GLY A 42 6.19 26.08 -7.10
N PRO A 43 6.82 26.61 -6.04
CA PRO A 43 6.85 28.01 -5.62
C PRO A 43 7.72 28.91 -6.51
N PHE A 44 7.26 30.13 -6.71
CA PHE A 44 7.97 31.19 -7.43
C PHE A 44 8.64 32.15 -6.46
N CYS A 45 9.51 33.02 -6.97
CA CYS A 45 9.98 34.17 -6.20
C CYS A 45 8.77 34.96 -5.68
N PRO A 46 8.74 35.30 -4.40
CA PRO A 46 7.61 36.02 -3.81
C PRO A 46 7.25 37.32 -4.56
N ASN A 47 5.97 37.50 -4.82
CA ASN A 47 5.42 38.69 -5.45
C ASN A 47 5.44 39.91 -4.48
N ALA A 48 4.95 41.09 -4.91
CA ALA A 48 4.88 42.28 -4.10
C ALA A 48 4.09 42.12 -2.78
N HIS A 49 3.22 41.11 -2.70
CA HIS A 49 2.43 40.75 -1.51
C HIS A 49 3.12 39.72 -0.62
N GLY A 50 4.29 39.21 -1.01
CA GLY A 50 5.03 38.18 -0.30
C GLY A 50 4.47 36.77 -0.55
N GLU A 51 3.59 36.57 -1.54
CA GLU A 51 3.03 35.29 -1.91
C GLU A 51 3.98 34.55 -2.88
N PRO A 52 4.18 33.23 -2.77
CA PRO A 52 5.09 32.45 -3.62
C PRO A 52 4.45 32.12 -4.98
N PHE A 53 3.76 33.08 -5.58
CA PHE A 53 3.07 33.00 -6.86
C PHE A 53 3.34 34.23 -7.71
N PRO A 54 3.26 34.15 -9.05
CA PRO A 54 3.41 35.30 -9.94
C PRO A 54 2.32 36.33 -9.69
N GLU A 55 2.59 37.56 -10.20
CA GLU A 55 1.58 38.64 -10.23
C GLU A 55 0.34 38.22 -11.03
N THR A 56 -0.80 38.79 -10.67
CA THR A 56 -2.16 38.51 -11.15
C THR A 56 -2.28 38.24 -12.63
N SER A 57 -1.76 39.12 -13.49
CA SER A 57 -1.91 38.98 -14.93
C SER A 57 -1.19 37.77 -15.48
N ARG A 58 -0.02 37.45 -14.94
CA ARG A 58 0.79 36.29 -15.30
C ARG A 58 0.16 34.99 -14.78
N LEU A 59 -0.33 35.03 -13.54
CA LEU A 59 -1.05 33.91 -12.94
C LEU A 59 -2.24 33.46 -13.80
N SER A 60 -3.07 34.42 -14.24
CA SER A 60 -4.24 34.13 -15.08
C SER A 60 -3.85 33.58 -16.44
N GLN A 61 -2.78 34.10 -17.06
CA GLN A 61 -2.25 33.57 -18.32
C GLN A 61 -1.73 32.15 -18.16
N ASP A 62 -0.94 31.88 -17.12
CA ASP A 62 -0.37 30.54 -16.86
C ASP A 62 -1.47 29.50 -16.66
N LEU A 63 -2.47 29.78 -15.80
CA LEU A 63 -3.55 28.85 -15.54
C LEU A 63 -4.45 28.62 -16.78
N THR A 64 -4.66 29.64 -17.60
CA THR A 64 -5.37 29.52 -18.87
C THR A 64 -4.61 28.59 -19.83
N HIS A 65 -3.30 28.83 -19.97
CA HIS A 65 -2.45 27.98 -20.80
C HIS A 65 -2.38 26.53 -20.32
N LEU A 66 -2.32 26.30 -18.99
CA LEU A 66 -2.41 24.97 -18.44
C LEU A 66 -3.71 24.25 -18.83
N ARG A 67 -4.82 24.98 -18.79
CA ARG A 67 -6.13 24.41 -19.22
C ARG A 67 -6.15 24.08 -20.70
N GLU A 68 -5.55 24.94 -21.53
CA GLU A 68 -5.43 24.73 -22.98
C GLU A 68 -4.55 23.51 -23.32
N LEU A 69 -3.49 23.25 -22.53
CA LEU A 69 -2.65 22.05 -22.62
C LEU A 69 -3.34 20.76 -22.12
N GLY A 70 -4.62 20.87 -21.68
CA GLY A 70 -5.44 19.72 -21.27
C GLY A 70 -5.24 19.26 -19.84
N PHE A 71 -4.55 20.03 -18.99
CA PHE A 71 -4.49 19.74 -17.56
C PHE A 71 -5.84 20.09 -16.89
N ASN A 72 -6.23 19.28 -15.93
CA ASN A 72 -7.44 19.48 -15.12
C ASN A 72 -7.11 19.67 -13.63
N THR A 73 -5.84 19.53 -13.24
CA THR A 73 -5.38 19.57 -11.84
C THR A 73 -4.07 20.36 -11.75
N VAL A 74 -3.93 21.19 -10.72
CA VAL A 74 -2.70 21.90 -10.41
C VAL A 74 -2.24 21.53 -9.00
N ARG A 75 -0.99 21.12 -8.87
CA ARG A 75 -0.37 20.88 -7.58
C ARG A 75 0.42 22.09 -7.13
N LEU A 76 0.12 22.54 -5.91
CA LEU A 76 0.76 23.67 -5.23
C LEU A 76 1.54 23.20 -4.00
N TYR A 77 2.67 23.81 -3.70
CA TYR A 77 3.48 23.50 -2.52
C TYR A 77 3.19 24.44 -1.34
N HIS A 78 2.42 25.50 -1.61
CA HIS A 78 1.97 26.48 -0.62
C HIS A 78 0.47 26.73 -0.75
N PRO A 79 -0.19 27.17 0.32
CA PRO A 79 -1.59 27.58 0.26
C PRO A 79 -1.81 28.68 -0.79
N PRO A 80 -2.83 28.56 -1.64
CA PRO A 80 -3.12 29.51 -2.71
C PRO A 80 -3.67 30.85 -2.17
N SER A 81 -3.42 31.92 -2.92
CA SER A 81 -4.10 33.22 -2.74
C SER A 81 -5.56 33.13 -3.20
N ASP A 82 -6.39 34.06 -2.73
CA ASP A 82 -7.81 34.14 -3.13
C ASP A 82 -7.98 34.35 -4.64
N GLN A 83 -7.00 34.99 -5.25
CA GLN A 83 -6.97 35.20 -6.68
C GLN A 83 -6.68 33.91 -7.45
N LEU A 84 -5.70 33.11 -7.02
CA LEU A 84 -5.43 31.80 -7.62
C LEU A 84 -6.65 30.88 -7.50
N LEU A 85 -7.35 30.92 -6.35
CA LEU A 85 -8.59 30.17 -6.13
C LEU A 85 -9.69 30.58 -7.12
N SER A 86 -9.85 31.90 -7.34
CA SER A 86 -10.86 32.44 -8.26
C SER A 86 -10.58 32.04 -9.70
N GLU A 87 -9.32 32.12 -10.14
CA GLU A 87 -8.92 31.72 -11.48
C GLU A 87 -9.02 30.21 -11.70
N ALA A 88 -8.60 29.40 -10.72
CA ALA A 88 -8.75 27.95 -10.79
C ALA A 88 -10.21 27.53 -10.90
N LEU A 89 -11.10 28.18 -10.15
CA LEU A 89 -12.54 27.93 -10.23
C LEU A 89 -13.11 28.32 -11.61
N ARG A 90 -12.72 29.50 -12.12
CA ARG A 90 -13.16 29.99 -13.46
C ARG A 90 -12.75 29.03 -14.59
N LEU A 91 -11.57 28.40 -14.46
CA LEU A 91 -10.98 27.50 -15.45
C LEU A 91 -11.31 26.01 -15.20
N GLU A 92 -12.14 25.72 -14.20
CA GLU A 92 -12.50 24.34 -13.80
C GLU A 92 -11.27 23.48 -13.49
N LEU A 93 -10.24 24.06 -12.87
CA LEU A 93 -9.05 23.38 -12.41
C LEU A 93 -9.22 22.91 -10.97
N GLN A 94 -8.87 21.66 -10.68
CA GLN A 94 -8.78 21.16 -9.31
C GLN A 94 -7.39 21.43 -8.72
N LEU A 95 -7.33 21.76 -7.44
CA LEU A 95 -6.11 22.06 -6.73
C LEU A 95 -5.76 20.96 -5.73
N ILE A 96 -4.50 20.54 -5.73
CA ILE A 96 -3.88 19.77 -4.66
C ILE A 96 -2.93 20.71 -3.92
N VAL A 97 -3.23 21.01 -2.66
CA VAL A 97 -2.55 22.07 -1.89
C VAL A 97 -1.56 21.47 -0.90
N GLY A 98 -0.28 21.81 -1.03
CA GLY A 98 0.75 21.53 -0.04
C GLY A 98 0.61 22.45 1.18
N LEU A 99 0.79 21.88 2.35
CA LEU A 99 0.77 22.59 3.63
C LEU A 99 2.20 22.59 4.21
N PRO A 100 3.01 23.61 3.93
CA PRO A 100 4.39 23.67 4.38
C PRO A 100 4.48 23.89 5.89
N TRP A 101 5.44 23.25 6.51
CA TRP A 101 5.84 23.44 7.90
C TRP A 101 7.33 23.15 8.06
N SER A 102 7.92 23.49 9.20
CA SER A 102 9.36 23.28 9.45
C SER A 102 9.65 21.79 9.70
N ASP A 103 10.14 21.09 8.69
CA ASP A 103 10.41 19.66 8.65
C ASP A 103 11.91 19.29 8.57
N HIS A 104 12.81 20.29 8.69
CA HIS A 104 14.25 20.10 8.48
C HIS A 104 15.03 19.77 9.76
N GLY A 105 14.38 19.71 10.91
CA GLY A 105 15.01 19.42 12.19
C GLY A 105 14.16 18.49 13.06
N ASP A 106 14.53 18.33 14.32
CA ASP A 106 13.79 17.50 15.27
C ASP A 106 12.44 18.13 15.65
N PHE A 107 11.44 17.96 14.82
CA PHE A 107 10.09 18.45 15.01
C PHE A 107 9.26 17.64 16.02
N LEU A 108 9.77 16.51 16.52
CA LEU A 108 9.05 15.64 17.46
C LEU A 108 9.42 15.86 18.91
N SER A 109 10.61 16.38 19.23
CA SER A 109 11.09 16.50 20.61
C SER A 109 10.37 17.56 21.43
N LEU A 110 9.99 18.68 20.80
CA LEU A 110 9.33 19.79 21.50
C LEU A 110 7.80 19.74 21.34
N SER A 111 7.09 19.59 22.45
CA SER A 111 5.61 19.54 22.43
C SER A 111 4.97 20.82 21.90
N LEU A 112 5.54 21.98 22.18
CA LEU A 112 5.06 23.27 21.68
C LEU A 112 5.20 23.39 20.17
N GLN A 113 6.31 22.92 19.59
CA GLN A 113 6.52 22.92 18.14
C GLN A 113 5.49 22.03 17.43
N ARG A 114 5.26 20.81 17.94
CA ARG A 114 4.22 19.92 17.41
C ARG A 114 2.83 20.55 17.43
N GLN A 115 2.46 21.20 18.54
CA GLN A 115 1.18 21.89 18.67
C GLN A 115 1.07 23.08 17.71
N SER A 116 2.14 23.84 17.52
CA SER A 116 2.19 24.94 16.56
C SER A 116 1.97 24.46 15.13
N ILE A 117 2.64 23.39 14.71
CA ILE A 117 2.46 22.78 13.38
C ILE A 117 1.00 22.31 13.19
N ILE A 118 0.42 21.62 14.18
CA ILE A 118 -0.97 21.17 14.12
C ILE A 118 -1.94 22.35 13.98
N ALA A 119 -1.72 23.44 14.74
CA ALA A 119 -2.55 24.63 14.69
C ALA A 119 -2.44 25.35 13.33
N GLN A 120 -1.23 25.43 12.77
CA GLN A 120 -1.00 26.00 11.44
C GLN A 120 -1.79 25.21 10.37
N ILE A 121 -1.69 23.87 10.36
CA ILE A 121 -2.45 23.00 9.45
C ILE A 121 -3.95 23.24 9.59
N GLN A 122 -4.47 23.32 10.81
CA GLN A 122 -5.89 23.56 11.05
C GLN A 122 -6.35 24.91 10.51
N THR A 123 -5.56 25.96 10.70
CA THR A 123 -5.88 27.32 10.25
C THR A 123 -5.95 27.39 8.73
N GLU A 124 -4.94 26.88 8.03
CA GLU A 124 -4.89 26.92 6.57
C GLU A 124 -6.00 26.06 5.94
N VAL A 125 -6.22 24.86 6.47
CA VAL A 125 -7.29 23.98 5.98
C VAL A 125 -8.66 24.60 6.22
N ALA A 126 -8.88 25.24 7.37
CA ALA A 126 -10.16 25.92 7.68
C ALA A 126 -10.46 27.09 6.72
N ARG A 127 -9.42 27.83 6.30
CA ARG A 127 -9.52 28.91 5.30
C ARG A 127 -10.00 28.36 3.94
N LEU A 128 -9.53 27.18 3.55
CA LEU A 128 -9.73 26.61 2.22
C LEU A 128 -10.86 25.56 2.14
N LYS A 129 -11.51 25.23 3.26
CA LYS A 129 -12.46 24.11 3.37
C LYS A 129 -13.66 24.16 2.41
N ASP A 130 -14.16 25.37 2.14
CA ASP A 130 -15.39 25.57 1.35
C ASP A 130 -15.11 25.87 -0.13
N HIS A 131 -13.83 26.02 -0.54
CA HIS A 131 -13.48 26.26 -1.93
C HIS A 131 -13.67 24.99 -2.78
N PRO A 132 -14.56 25.00 -3.79
CA PRO A 132 -14.89 23.80 -4.56
C PRO A 132 -13.74 23.29 -5.44
N CYS A 133 -12.84 24.19 -5.88
CA CYS A 133 -11.66 23.82 -6.66
C CYS A 133 -10.55 23.13 -5.85
N VAL A 134 -10.59 23.17 -4.51
CA VAL A 134 -9.60 22.45 -3.68
C VAL A 134 -10.07 21.01 -3.47
N MET A 135 -9.41 20.04 -4.13
CA MET A 135 -9.76 18.63 -4.00
C MET A 135 -9.05 17.97 -2.80
N ALA A 136 -7.78 18.29 -2.58
CA ALA A 136 -6.97 17.58 -1.60
C ALA A 136 -5.88 18.46 -0.97
N PHE A 137 -5.43 18.03 0.22
CA PHE A 137 -4.29 18.61 0.93
C PHE A 137 -3.18 17.56 1.11
N PHE A 138 -1.92 17.98 0.90
CA PHE A 138 -0.74 17.27 1.35
C PHE A 138 -0.23 17.84 2.67
N VAL A 139 -0.22 17.01 3.72
CA VAL A 139 0.24 17.43 5.06
C VAL A 139 1.77 17.43 5.22
N GLY A 140 2.49 17.15 4.15
CA GLY A 140 3.95 17.16 4.05
C GLY A 140 4.40 16.64 2.70
N ASN A 141 5.66 16.90 2.35
CA ASN A 141 6.30 16.48 1.12
C ASN A 141 7.69 15.95 1.42
N GLU A 142 8.02 14.73 0.99
CA GLU A 142 9.37 14.13 0.97
C GLU A 142 10.20 14.35 2.25
N LEU A 143 9.68 13.95 3.41
CA LEU A 143 10.46 14.03 4.65
C LEU A 143 11.78 13.30 4.51
N GLU A 144 12.88 13.97 4.85
CA GLU A 144 14.23 13.48 4.63
C GLU A 144 14.45 12.11 5.33
N LYS A 145 14.94 11.13 4.58
CA LYS A 145 15.02 9.72 5.00
C LYS A 145 15.85 9.49 6.27
N THR A 146 16.95 10.23 6.45
CA THR A 146 17.82 10.06 7.61
C THR A 146 17.19 10.68 8.84
N LEU A 147 16.45 11.78 8.69
CA LEU A 147 15.66 12.41 9.74
C LEU A 147 14.51 11.48 10.19
N VAL A 148 13.77 10.88 9.24
CA VAL A 148 12.72 9.89 9.54
C VAL A 148 13.28 8.70 10.31
N ARG A 149 14.47 8.19 9.93
CA ARG A 149 15.15 7.10 10.65
C ARG A 149 15.56 7.52 12.05
N TRP A 150 16.09 8.74 12.21
CA TRP A 150 16.53 9.32 13.47
C TRP A 150 15.37 9.50 14.46
N LEU A 151 14.29 10.12 14.03
CA LEU A 151 13.10 10.36 14.83
C LEU A 151 12.31 9.09 15.13
N GLY A 152 12.49 8.07 14.32
CA GLY A 152 11.78 6.79 14.36
C GLY A 152 10.56 6.77 13.44
N PRO A 153 10.55 5.91 12.41
CA PRO A 153 9.51 5.86 11.38
C PRO A 153 8.09 5.78 11.92
N SER A 154 7.88 4.99 12.98
CA SER A 154 6.54 4.85 13.60
C SER A 154 6.08 6.14 14.31
N GLN A 155 7.00 6.92 14.87
CA GLN A 155 6.69 8.19 15.53
C GLN A 155 6.36 9.27 14.49
N VAL A 156 7.14 9.32 13.39
CA VAL A 156 6.88 10.22 12.26
C VAL A 156 5.56 9.88 11.60
N GLN A 157 5.30 8.59 11.32
CA GLN A 157 4.02 8.14 10.77
C GLN A 157 2.84 8.58 11.65
N HIS A 158 2.96 8.37 12.96
CA HIS A 158 1.90 8.78 13.90
C HIS A 158 1.70 10.30 13.91
N PHE A 159 2.76 11.10 13.80
CA PHE A 159 2.65 12.54 13.72
C PHE A 159 1.94 12.98 12.43
N LEU A 160 2.29 12.42 11.27
CA LEU A 160 1.57 12.67 10.01
C LEU A 160 0.07 12.28 10.13
N GLU A 161 -0.24 11.17 10.81
CA GLU A 161 -1.62 10.77 11.10
C GLU A 161 -2.36 11.81 11.99
N GLN A 162 -1.66 12.46 12.92
CA GLN A 162 -2.22 13.55 13.70
C GLN A 162 -2.49 14.79 12.85
N LEU A 163 -1.58 15.16 11.94
CA LEU A 163 -1.78 16.28 11.00
C LEU A 163 -2.99 16.05 10.09
N ILE A 164 -3.11 14.87 9.50
CA ILE A 164 -4.27 14.47 8.68
C ILE A 164 -5.56 14.53 9.51
N THR A 165 -5.53 14.03 10.73
CA THR A 165 -6.71 14.05 11.62
C THR A 165 -7.12 15.48 11.97
N ALA A 166 -6.16 16.36 12.22
CA ALA A 166 -6.40 17.77 12.51
C ALA A 166 -7.00 18.50 11.29
N GLY A 167 -6.44 18.28 10.10
CA GLY A 167 -6.97 18.81 8.85
C GLY A 167 -8.39 18.32 8.56
N ARG A 168 -8.63 17.02 8.71
CA ARG A 168 -9.96 16.41 8.48
C ARG A 168 -11.03 16.93 9.45
N ARG A 169 -10.66 17.28 10.69
CA ARG A 169 -11.58 17.95 11.62
C ARG A 169 -11.96 19.36 11.13
N ALA A 170 -11.01 20.09 10.55
CA ALA A 170 -11.25 21.43 10.02
C ALA A 170 -12.04 21.40 8.69
N ALA A 171 -11.78 20.40 7.82
CA ALA A 171 -12.42 20.20 6.52
C ALA A 171 -12.80 18.74 6.26
N PRO A 172 -13.91 18.24 6.85
CA PRO A 172 -14.29 16.83 6.76
C PRO A 172 -14.65 16.38 5.35
N ASN A 173 -14.86 17.32 4.47
CA ASN A 173 -15.25 17.10 3.08
C ASN A 173 -14.09 17.13 2.09
N LYS A 174 -12.86 17.32 2.51
CA LYS A 174 -11.66 17.36 1.66
C LYS A 174 -10.84 16.09 1.81
N LEU A 175 -10.03 15.79 0.80
CA LEU A 175 -9.14 14.65 0.81
C LEU A 175 -7.77 15.03 1.40
N PHE A 176 -7.13 14.08 2.07
CA PHE A 176 -5.83 14.28 2.71
C PHE A 176 -4.87 13.16 2.34
N SER A 177 -3.63 13.53 2.03
CA SER A 177 -2.54 12.59 1.82
C SER A 177 -1.20 13.18 2.28
N TYR A 178 -0.14 12.40 2.09
CA TYR A 178 1.25 12.78 2.28
C TYR A 178 1.98 12.45 0.97
N ALA A 179 2.68 13.44 0.39
CA ALA A 179 3.49 13.21 -0.81
C ALA A 179 4.81 12.55 -0.40
N ASN A 180 4.88 11.26 -0.63
CA ASN A 180 6.00 10.41 -0.27
C ASN A 180 6.97 10.23 -1.45
N TYR A 181 8.10 9.57 -1.25
CA TYR A 181 9.08 9.29 -2.30
C TYR A 181 9.77 7.93 -2.04
N PRO A 182 10.48 7.35 -3.02
CA PRO A 182 10.96 5.97 -2.93
C PRO A 182 11.84 5.64 -1.72
N SER A 183 12.63 6.60 -1.20
CA SER A 183 13.49 6.34 -0.02
C SER A 183 12.72 6.18 1.29
N THR A 184 11.48 6.66 1.37
CA THR A 184 10.62 6.57 2.55
C THR A 184 9.25 5.98 2.25
N GLU A 185 9.08 5.19 1.19
CA GLU A 185 7.80 4.63 0.78
C GLU A 185 7.10 3.78 1.86
N TYR A 186 7.85 3.27 2.84
CA TYR A 186 7.31 2.61 4.02
C TYR A 186 6.58 3.58 4.98
N LEU A 187 6.77 4.89 4.82
CA LEU A 187 6.15 5.92 5.65
C LEU A 187 4.75 6.26 5.10
N ILE A 188 3.80 5.38 5.36
CA ILE A 188 2.42 5.54 4.89
C ILE A 188 1.50 5.78 6.09
N PRO A 189 1.00 7.01 6.29
CA PRO A 189 -0.02 7.26 7.31
C PRO A 189 -1.28 6.45 7.00
N ARG A 190 -1.81 5.75 8.00
CA ARG A 190 -2.94 4.82 7.80
C ARG A 190 -4.22 5.53 7.38
N ASN A 191 -4.38 6.78 7.79
CA ASN A 191 -5.58 7.60 7.58
C ASN A 191 -5.53 8.49 6.33
N VAL A 192 -4.59 8.29 5.38
CA VAL A 192 -4.63 8.95 4.07
C VAL A 192 -5.85 8.50 3.28
N ASP A 193 -6.41 9.37 2.45
CA ASP A 193 -7.51 9.03 1.55
C ASP A 193 -7.00 8.36 0.27
N PHE A 194 -5.80 8.67 -0.17
CA PHE A 194 -5.11 8.09 -1.30
C PHE A 194 -3.60 8.03 -1.05
N LEU A 195 -2.90 7.15 -1.73
CA LEU A 195 -1.43 7.11 -1.71
C LEU A 195 -0.89 8.08 -2.76
N ALA A 196 0.03 8.96 -2.36
CA ALA A 196 0.71 9.87 -3.27
C ALA A 196 2.22 9.61 -3.20
N LEU A 197 2.86 9.45 -4.38
CA LEU A 197 4.30 9.28 -4.50
C LEU A 197 4.90 10.15 -5.58
N ASN A 198 6.07 10.72 -5.26
CA ASN A 198 6.95 11.39 -6.20
C ASN A 198 7.93 10.34 -6.74
N VAL A 199 7.95 10.10 -8.06
CA VAL A 199 8.71 9.00 -8.67
C VAL A 199 9.47 9.51 -9.88
N TYR A 200 10.81 9.48 -9.83
CA TYR A 200 11.69 9.94 -10.91
C TYR A 200 12.49 8.77 -11.48
N LEU A 201 11.82 7.85 -12.19
CA LEU A 201 12.43 6.71 -12.88
C LEU A 201 12.44 6.97 -14.38
N GLU A 202 13.62 7.03 -14.95
CA GLU A 202 13.83 7.43 -16.36
C GLU A 202 13.52 6.32 -17.37
N GLN A 203 13.57 5.07 -16.95
CA GLN A 203 13.29 3.92 -17.79
C GLN A 203 11.83 3.49 -17.64
N ARG A 204 11.13 3.40 -18.78
CA ARG A 204 9.71 2.99 -18.81
C ARG A 204 9.47 1.66 -18.11
N ALA A 205 10.30 0.65 -18.34
CA ALA A 205 10.15 -0.67 -17.75
C ALA A 205 10.27 -0.65 -16.21
N ASP A 206 11.23 0.12 -15.68
CA ASP A 206 11.44 0.28 -14.24
C ASP A 206 10.26 1.01 -13.62
N PHE A 207 9.78 2.07 -14.29
CA PHE A 207 8.61 2.82 -13.83
C PHE A 207 7.35 1.95 -13.79
N SER A 208 7.06 1.21 -14.86
CA SER A 208 5.90 0.31 -14.94
C SER A 208 5.95 -0.78 -13.86
N THR A 209 7.12 -1.40 -13.65
CA THR A 209 7.32 -2.39 -12.58
C THR A 209 7.12 -1.76 -11.19
N TYR A 210 7.61 -0.53 -11.00
CA TYR A 210 7.47 0.16 -9.73
C TYR A 210 6.01 0.57 -9.45
N LEU A 211 5.24 0.99 -10.45
CA LEU A 211 3.81 1.23 -10.32
C LEU A 211 3.06 0.01 -9.78
N GLN A 212 3.35 -1.18 -10.33
CA GLN A 212 2.74 -2.42 -9.84
C GLN A 212 3.04 -2.66 -8.36
N ARG A 213 4.28 -2.42 -7.94
CA ARG A 213 4.69 -2.51 -6.54
C ARG A 213 3.97 -1.50 -5.65
N LEU A 214 3.81 -0.26 -6.09
CA LEU A 214 3.12 0.78 -5.34
C LEU A 214 1.65 0.45 -5.06
N HIS A 215 1.01 -0.35 -5.91
CA HIS A 215 -0.35 -0.81 -5.67
C HIS A 215 -0.47 -1.72 -4.44
N HIS A 216 0.57 -2.49 -4.10
CA HIS A 216 0.60 -3.26 -2.85
C HIS A 216 0.58 -2.35 -1.62
N LEU A 217 1.30 -1.22 -1.70
CA LEU A 217 1.33 -0.21 -0.64
C LEU A 217 0.01 0.56 -0.57
N ALA A 218 -0.59 0.89 -1.71
CA ALA A 218 -1.86 1.59 -1.79
C ALA A 218 -3.04 0.72 -1.31
N GLY A 219 -2.92 -0.61 -1.43
CA GLY A 219 -4.01 -1.55 -1.11
C GLY A 219 -5.29 -1.19 -1.86
N ASN A 220 -6.36 -0.89 -1.14
CA ASN A 220 -7.66 -0.54 -1.72
C ASN A 220 -7.84 0.96 -2.03
N LYS A 221 -6.79 1.78 -1.82
CA LYS A 221 -6.85 3.24 -2.04
C LYS A 221 -6.37 3.61 -3.45
N PRO A 222 -6.76 4.80 -3.97
CA PRO A 222 -6.19 5.35 -5.18
C PRO A 222 -4.68 5.53 -5.06
N LEU A 223 -3.95 5.35 -6.15
CA LEU A 223 -2.54 5.68 -6.30
C LEU A 223 -2.43 6.92 -7.20
N LEU A 224 -1.90 8.01 -6.66
CA LEU A 224 -1.56 9.23 -7.40
C LEU A 224 -0.04 9.32 -7.54
N ILE A 225 0.47 9.42 -8.77
CA ILE A 225 1.86 9.83 -8.99
C ILE A 225 1.90 11.34 -8.88
N SER A 226 2.36 11.81 -7.71
CA SER A 226 2.25 13.23 -7.32
C SER A 226 3.38 14.09 -7.86
N GLU A 227 4.50 13.49 -8.29
CA GLU A 227 5.53 14.12 -9.12
C GLU A 227 6.17 13.08 -10.04
N PHE A 228 6.40 13.50 -11.28
CA PHE A 228 7.25 12.82 -12.24
C PHE A 228 7.73 13.84 -13.27
N GLY A 229 8.98 13.79 -13.66
CA GLY A 229 9.56 14.69 -14.63
C GLY A 229 10.92 14.22 -15.10
N LEU A 230 11.44 14.87 -16.14
CA LEU A 230 12.76 14.62 -16.67
C LEU A 230 13.47 15.95 -16.94
N ASP A 231 14.70 16.09 -16.42
CA ASP A 231 15.52 17.27 -16.61
C ASP A 231 16.07 17.36 -18.04
N THR A 232 15.84 18.50 -18.72
CA THR A 232 16.27 18.72 -20.10
C THR A 232 17.75 19.04 -20.22
N ALA A 233 18.39 19.58 -19.17
CA ALA A 233 19.83 19.85 -19.18
C ALA A 233 20.64 18.57 -19.32
N THR A 234 20.21 17.50 -18.68
CA THR A 234 20.87 16.19 -18.75
C THR A 234 20.43 15.36 -19.94
N HIS A 235 19.13 15.42 -20.29
CA HIS A 235 18.51 14.45 -21.20
C HIS A 235 18.06 15.01 -22.53
N GLY A 236 17.94 16.33 -22.67
CA GLY A 236 17.40 17.03 -23.82
C GLY A 236 15.87 17.00 -23.94
N GLU A 237 15.33 17.97 -24.67
CA GLU A 237 13.87 18.18 -24.81
C GLU A 237 13.15 17.04 -25.51
N GLY A 238 13.80 16.40 -26.50
CA GLY A 238 13.21 15.27 -27.24
C GLY A 238 12.95 14.06 -26.34
N LYS A 239 13.91 13.73 -25.45
CA LYS A 239 13.72 12.65 -24.47
C LYS A 239 12.67 13.01 -23.43
N GLN A 240 12.62 14.28 -22.98
CA GLN A 240 11.59 14.76 -22.09
C GLN A 240 10.18 14.58 -22.68
N ALA A 241 9.98 14.96 -23.96
CA ALA A 241 8.70 14.81 -24.65
C ALA A 241 8.27 13.34 -24.80
N LEU A 242 9.20 12.46 -25.21
CA LEU A 242 8.94 11.03 -25.28
C LEU A 242 8.60 10.45 -23.92
N THR A 243 9.34 10.85 -22.89
CA THR A 243 9.11 10.41 -21.51
C THR A 243 7.74 10.81 -20.99
N ARG A 244 7.29 12.04 -21.27
CA ARG A 244 5.94 12.47 -20.89
C ARG A 244 4.86 11.63 -21.59
N SER A 245 5.04 11.34 -22.88
CA SER A 245 4.08 10.56 -23.67
C SER A 245 3.86 9.16 -23.08
N TRP A 246 4.93 8.41 -22.81
CA TRP A 246 4.80 7.08 -22.23
C TRP A 246 4.39 7.12 -20.74
N PHE A 247 4.82 8.14 -19.98
CA PHE A 247 4.41 8.31 -18.58
C PHE A 247 2.89 8.48 -18.44
N GLU A 248 2.31 9.34 -19.27
CA GLU A 248 0.86 9.53 -19.26
C GLU A 248 0.12 8.23 -19.64
N ALA A 249 0.65 7.45 -20.59
CA ALA A 249 0.07 6.17 -20.99
C ALA A 249 0.13 5.11 -19.88
N GLU A 250 1.28 4.95 -19.20
CA GLU A 250 1.44 4.01 -18.09
C GLU A 250 0.51 4.38 -16.92
N CYS A 251 0.45 5.68 -16.56
CA CYS A 251 -0.41 6.14 -15.48
C CYS A 251 -1.90 5.96 -15.80
N ALA A 252 -2.32 6.17 -17.05
CA ALA A 252 -3.70 5.95 -17.47
C ALA A 252 -4.15 4.48 -17.28
N GLN A 253 -3.23 3.52 -17.35
CA GLN A 253 -3.53 2.11 -17.14
C GLN A 253 -3.43 1.68 -15.68
N ALA A 254 -2.44 2.22 -14.95
CA ALA A 254 -2.03 1.67 -13.67
C ALA A 254 -2.11 2.66 -12.49
N ALA A 255 -2.55 3.91 -12.68
CA ALA A 255 -2.69 4.88 -11.60
C ALA A 255 -4.08 5.53 -11.60
N ALA A 256 -4.46 6.16 -10.50
CA ALA A 256 -5.71 6.92 -10.40
C ALA A 256 -5.55 8.37 -10.85
N GLY A 257 -4.33 8.82 -11.08
CA GLY A 257 -3.99 10.15 -11.55
C GLY A 257 -2.49 10.38 -11.55
N GLN A 258 -2.09 11.51 -12.10
CA GLN A 258 -0.69 11.88 -12.32
C GLN A 258 -0.47 13.38 -12.24
N VAL A 259 0.74 13.79 -11.85
CA VAL A 259 1.18 15.17 -11.84
C VAL A 259 2.58 15.26 -12.47
N TRP A 260 2.70 16.04 -13.54
CA TRP A 260 3.98 16.34 -14.15
C TRP A 260 4.74 17.42 -13.35
N PHE A 261 5.99 17.22 -13.10
CA PHE A 261 6.90 18.18 -12.50
C PHE A 261 7.83 18.72 -13.59
N SER A 262 7.71 19.96 -14.00
CA SER A 262 6.88 21.08 -13.52
C SER A 262 6.31 21.88 -14.69
N TYR A 263 5.52 22.94 -14.42
CA TYR A 263 5.02 23.86 -15.46
C TYR A 263 6.13 24.67 -16.10
N THR A 264 7.04 25.23 -15.29
CA THR A 264 8.17 26.07 -15.75
C THR A 264 9.42 25.74 -14.95
N ASP A 265 10.59 26.16 -15.44
CA ASP A 265 11.87 26.02 -14.74
C ASP A 265 12.05 27.04 -13.61
N GLU A 266 11.12 27.97 -13.43
CA GLU A 266 11.18 28.92 -12.31
C GLU A 266 10.83 28.20 -11.02
N TRP A 267 11.78 28.14 -10.09
CA TRP A 267 11.63 27.49 -8.81
C TRP A 267 12.35 28.26 -7.72
N PHE A 268 11.67 28.58 -6.63
CA PHE A 268 12.22 29.32 -5.50
C PHE A 268 12.14 28.50 -4.22
N ARG A 269 13.28 28.28 -3.58
CA ARG A 269 13.37 27.47 -2.38
C ARG A 269 14.35 28.08 -1.38
N ASP A 270 13.98 28.10 -0.08
CA ASP A 270 14.84 28.53 1.02
C ASP A 270 15.43 29.96 0.84
N GLY A 271 14.69 30.86 0.17
CA GLY A 271 15.12 32.21 -0.10
C GLY A 271 16.01 32.38 -1.32
N VAL A 272 16.22 31.30 -2.10
CA VAL A 272 17.10 31.30 -3.28
C VAL A 272 16.36 30.74 -4.49
N GLU A 273 16.61 31.34 -5.65
CA GLU A 273 16.15 30.79 -6.92
C GLU A 273 17.01 29.58 -7.33
N VAL A 274 16.36 28.43 -7.61
CA VAL A 274 17.00 27.22 -8.11
C VAL A 274 17.21 27.37 -9.60
N THR A 275 18.45 27.54 -10.05
CA THR A 275 18.78 27.86 -11.46
C THR A 275 19.23 26.69 -12.29
N ASP A 276 19.53 25.56 -11.68
CA ASP A 276 20.05 24.33 -12.31
C ASP A 276 18.96 23.29 -12.65
N TRP A 277 17.71 23.55 -12.32
CA TRP A 277 16.57 22.67 -12.63
C TRP A 277 15.91 23.06 -13.96
N GLN A 278 15.76 22.10 -14.88
CA GLN A 278 15.14 22.28 -16.18
C GLN A 278 14.08 21.20 -16.45
N PHE A 279 13.15 21.05 -15.52
CA PHE A 279 12.03 20.09 -15.60
C PHE A 279 10.78 20.66 -16.25
N GLY A 280 10.73 21.97 -16.46
CA GLY A 280 9.54 22.67 -16.90
C GLY A 280 9.04 22.23 -18.27
N LEU A 281 7.73 22.26 -18.46
CA LEU A 281 7.10 22.23 -19.79
C LEU A 281 7.40 23.52 -20.57
N LEU A 282 7.66 24.59 -19.84
CA LEU A 282 8.16 25.87 -20.36
C LEU A 282 9.53 26.15 -19.73
N ASP A 283 10.39 26.83 -20.46
CA ASP A 283 11.63 27.35 -19.90
C ASP A 283 11.39 28.61 -19.03
N ARG A 284 12.46 29.23 -18.51
CA ARG A 284 12.36 30.44 -17.68
C ARG A 284 11.81 31.65 -18.43
N GLU A 285 12.04 31.72 -19.74
CA GLU A 285 11.50 32.74 -20.63
C GLU A 285 10.09 32.42 -21.12
N ARG A 286 9.47 31.33 -20.60
CA ARG A 286 8.12 30.87 -20.95
C ARG A 286 7.98 30.36 -22.38
N ARG A 287 9.07 29.99 -23.04
CA ARG A 287 9.01 29.30 -24.33
C ARG A 287 8.55 27.86 -24.12
N VAL A 288 7.58 27.47 -24.93
CA VAL A 288 6.95 26.14 -24.84
C VAL A 288 7.91 25.07 -25.37
N ARG A 289 8.18 24.06 -24.54
CA ARG A 289 8.98 22.89 -24.94
C ARG A 289 8.11 21.83 -25.64
N PRO A 290 8.71 20.95 -26.47
CA PRO A 290 7.98 19.86 -27.11
C PRO A 290 7.19 18.97 -26.14
N ALA A 291 7.69 18.79 -24.91
CA ALA A 291 7.00 18.05 -23.86
C ALA A 291 5.64 18.64 -23.51
N ALA A 292 5.45 19.96 -23.60
CA ALA A 292 4.15 20.59 -23.32
C ALA A 292 3.05 20.15 -24.30
N LEU A 293 3.43 19.89 -25.55
CA LEU A 293 2.55 19.47 -26.63
C LEU A 293 2.47 17.94 -26.81
N ALA A 294 3.27 17.19 -26.07
CA ALA A 294 3.26 15.73 -26.12
C ALA A 294 1.90 15.18 -25.64
N THR A 295 1.34 14.27 -26.40
CA THR A 295 0.13 13.51 -26.04
C THR A 295 0.51 12.14 -25.51
N ALA A 296 -0.34 11.56 -24.68
CA ALA A 296 -0.16 10.19 -24.24
C ALA A 296 -0.05 9.24 -25.45
N GLU A 297 0.91 8.32 -25.36
CA GLU A 297 1.06 7.26 -26.37
C GLU A 297 -0.23 6.46 -26.44
N THR A 298 -0.75 6.26 -27.64
CA THR A 298 -1.93 5.41 -27.82
C THR A 298 -1.49 3.95 -27.68
N MET A 299 -1.89 3.31 -26.58
CA MET A 299 -1.67 1.88 -26.43
C MET A 299 -2.81 1.12 -27.13
N GLU A 300 -2.44 0.32 -28.12
CA GLU A 300 -3.38 -0.63 -28.72
C GLU A 300 -3.51 -1.83 -27.79
N LEU A 301 -4.62 -1.90 -27.05
CA LEU A 301 -4.89 -3.04 -26.19
C LEU A 301 -5.67 -4.11 -26.96
N PRO A 302 -5.35 -5.41 -26.76
CA PRO A 302 -6.15 -6.47 -27.33
C PRO A 302 -7.60 -6.33 -26.87
N CYS A 303 -8.53 -6.53 -27.83
CA CYS A 303 -9.97 -6.46 -27.55
C CYS A 303 -10.62 -7.83 -27.81
N PRO A 304 -10.30 -8.87 -26.98
CA PRO A 304 -10.90 -10.19 -27.12
C PRO A 304 -12.40 -10.14 -26.83
N PHE A 305 -13.18 -11.03 -27.42
CA PHE A 305 -14.57 -11.20 -27.04
C PHE A 305 -14.64 -11.85 -25.65
N ILE A 306 -15.29 -11.18 -24.68
CA ILE A 306 -15.36 -11.59 -23.29
C ILE A 306 -16.79 -12.05 -22.94
N SER A 307 -16.95 -13.24 -22.36
CA SER A 307 -18.21 -13.66 -21.75
C SER A 307 -18.14 -13.39 -20.23
N VAL A 308 -18.99 -12.48 -19.76
CA VAL A 308 -19.20 -12.22 -18.34
C VAL A 308 -20.18 -13.27 -17.81
N ILE A 309 -19.76 -14.05 -16.81
CA ILE A 309 -20.56 -15.15 -16.22
C ILE A 309 -20.90 -14.78 -14.77
N VAL A 310 -22.21 -14.66 -14.49
CA VAL A 310 -22.76 -14.39 -13.16
C VAL A 310 -23.53 -15.63 -12.72
N CYS A 311 -23.07 -16.31 -11.67
CA CYS A 311 -23.81 -17.44 -11.08
C CYS A 311 -24.68 -16.94 -9.92
N THR A 312 -25.94 -17.36 -9.86
CA THR A 312 -26.86 -16.96 -8.80
C THR A 312 -27.66 -18.14 -8.26
N TYR A 313 -27.87 -18.12 -6.94
CA TYR A 313 -28.82 -19.00 -6.25
C TYR A 313 -29.58 -18.18 -5.20
N ASN A 314 -30.84 -17.87 -5.50
CA ASN A 314 -31.70 -16.99 -4.68
C ASN A 314 -31.17 -15.56 -4.45
N GLY A 315 -30.34 -15.02 -5.35
CA GLY A 315 -29.65 -13.72 -5.24
C GLY A 315 -30.51 -12.50 -5.56
N THR A 316 -31.83 -12.51 -5.29
CA THR A 316 -32.76 -11.45 -5.71
C THR A 316 -32.45 -10.07 -5.11
N GLY A 317 -31.72 -10.01 -3.99
CA GLY A 317 -31.42 -8.75 -3.28
C GLY A 317 -30.27 -7.92 -3.86
N THR A 318 -29.45 -8.48 -4.78
CA THR A 318 -28.22 -7.85 -5.30
C THR A 318 -28.07 -7.99 -6.81
N LEU A 319 -28.66 -9.03 -7.40
CA LEU A 319 -28.51 -9.32 -8.83
C LEU A 319 -28.90 -8.16 -9.75
N ARG A 320 -29.95 -7.39 -9.43
CA ARG A 320 -30.37 -6.22 -10.24
C ARG A 320 -29.26 -5.18 -10.30
N ASP A 321 -28.65 -4.85 -9.17
CA ASP A 321 -27.56 -3.86 -9.08
C ASP A 321 -26.31 -4.39 -9.81
N CYS A 322 -26.02 -5.69 -9.70
CA CYS A 322 -24.93 -6.37 -10.42
C CYS A 322 -25.14 -6.21 -11.93
N LEU A 323 -26.29 -6.63 -12.47
CA LEU A 323 -26.60 -6.55 -13.90
C LEU A 323 -26.59 -5.11 -14.42
N SER A 324 -27.09 -4.16 -13.63
CA SER A 324 -27.03 -2.73 -13.96
C SER A 324 -25.58 -2.23 -14.09
N SER A 325 -24.67 -2.67 -13.23
CA SER A 325 -23.25 -2.32 -13.34
C SER A 325 -22.60 -2.91 -14.60
N LEU A 326 -22.97 -4.14 -14.97
CA LEU A 326 -22.43 -4.84 -16.14
C LEU A 326 -22.92 -4.24 -17.47
N GLN A 327 -24.14 -3.69 -17.53
CA GLN A 327 -24.62 -2.97 -18.72
C GLN A 327 -23.87 -1.65 -18.99
N ASN A 328 -23.32 -1.05 -17.93
CA ASN A 328 -22.60 0.23 -18.02
C ASN A 328 -21.10 0.07 -18.32
N LEU A 329 -20.62 -1.12 -18.63
CA LEU A 329 -19.21 -1.36 -18.94
C LEU A 329 -18.77 -0.66 -20.22
N ARG A 330 -17.64 0.00 -20.17
CA ARG A 330 -17.00 0.65 -21.30
C ARG A 330 -16.04 -0.33 -22.01
N TYR A 331 -16.64 -1.34 -22.66
CA TYR A 331 -15.93 -2.36 -23.42
C TYR A 331 -16.76 -2.77 -24.64
N PRO A 332 -16.22 -2.82 -25.86
CA PRO A 332 -17.04 -2.94 -27.06
C PRO A 332 -17.50 -4.36 -27.41
N SER A 333 -16.86 -5.40 -26.85
CA SER A 333 -17.02 -6.76 -27.35
C SER A 333 -17.20 -7.78 -26.20
N TYR A 334 -18.43 -7.87 -25.67
CA TYR A 334 -18.78 -8.81 -24.60
C TYR A 334 -20.22 -9.29 -24.65
N GLU A 335 -20.51 -10.36 -23.91
CA GLU A 335 -21.86 -10.85 -23.59
C GLU A 335 -22.00 -11.05 -22.09
N ILE A 336 -23.23 -11.06 -21.57
CA ILE A 336 -23.54 -11.33 -20.17
C ILE A 336 -24.38 -12.60 -20.07
N LEU A 337 -23.90 -13.60 -19.35
CA LEU A 337 -24.60 -14.84 -19.02
C LEU A 337 -24.93 -14.86 -17.52
N VAL A 338 -26.20 -15.04 -17.19
CA VAL A 338 -26.66 -15.36 -15.83
C VAL A 338 -27.00 -16.82 -15.75
N ILE A 339 -26.30 -17.54 -14.86
CA ILE A 339 -26.55 -18.95 -14.60
C ILE A 339 -27.36 -19.07 -13.30
N ASP A 340 -28.61 -19.40 -13.43
CA ASP A 340 -29.53 -19.67 -12.31
C ASP A 340 -29.39 -21.13 -11.86
N ASP A 341 -28.75 -21.35 -10.73
CA ASP A 341 -28.50 -22.70 -10.16
C ASP A 341 -29.75 -23.22 -9.41
N GLY A 342 -30.89 -23.20 -10.05
CA GLY A 342 -32.13 -23.78 -9.52
C GLY A 342 -32.76 -22.94 -8.40
N SER A 343 -32.74 -21.61 -8.51
CA SER A 343 -33.35 -20.72 -7.51
C SER A 343 -34.82 -21.02 -7.30
N THR A 344 -35.24 -20.90 -6.04
CA THR A 344 -36.67 -20.95 -5.65
C THR A 344 -37.33 -19.58 -5.72
N LEU A 345 -36.54 -18.51 -5.79
CA LEU A 345 -36.99 -17.14 -5.99
C LEU A 345 -36.98 -16.77 -7.48
N ASP A 346 -37.76 -15.77 -7.84
CA ASP A 346 -37.98 -15.37 -9.24
C ASP A 346 -36.78 -14.54 -9.77
N ILE A 347 -35.79 -15.23 -10.30
CA ILE A 347 -34.64 -14.65 -11.00
C ILE A 347 -35.03 -14.18 -12.41
N ALA A 348 -35.97 -14.88 -13.05
CA ALA A 348 -36.37 -14.60 -14.43
C ALA A 348 -36.95 -13.19 -14.59
N SER A 349 -37.81 -12.76 -13.66
CA SER A 349 -38.35 -11.38 -13.66
C SER A 349 -37.27 -10.29 -13.50
N ILE A 350 -36.20 -10.59 -12.79
CA ILE A 350 -35.06 -9.64 -12.69
C ILE A 350 -34.31 -9.59 -14.00
N ALA A 351 -33.95 -10.74 -14.59
CA ALA A 351 -33.22 -10.83 -15.84
C ALA A 351 -34.00 -10.25 -17.02
N ALA A 352 -35.32 -10.39 -17.03
CA ALA A 352 -36.22 -9.81 -18.07
C ALA A 352 -36.10 -8.26 -18.17
N GLY A 353 -35.67 -7.59 -17.12
CA GLY A 353 -35.39 -6.15 -17.13
C GLY A 353 -34.09 -5.77 -17.87
N PHE A 354 -33.31 -6.74 -18.37
CA PHE A 354 -32.01 -6.58 -19.00
C PHE A 354 -31.96 -7.38 -20.32
N PRO A 355 -32.43 -6.84 -21.44
CA PRO A 355 -32.60 -7.59 -22.69
C PRO A 355 -31.32 -8.16 -23.28
N GLU A 356 -30.17 -7.63 -22.95
CA GLU A 356 -28.84 -8.10 -23.41
C GLU A 356 -28.30 -9.27 -22.57
N VAL A 357 -28.99 -9.60 -21.47
CA VAL A 357 -28.59 -10.68 -20.57
C VAL A 357 -29.19 -12.00 -21.01
N ARG A 358 -28.35 -13.00 -21.18
CA ARG A 358 -28.77 -14.38 -21.49
C ARG A 358 -28.89 -15.17 -20.19
N LEU A 359 -30.15 -15.46 -19.78
CA LEU A 359 -30.45 -16.27 -18.60
C LEU A 359 -30.46 -17.77 -18.96
N ILE A 360 -29.70 -18.57 -18.22
CA ILE A 360 -29.64 -20.04 -18.36
C ILE A 360 -29.93 -20.64 -17.00
N ARG A 361 -30.88 -21.55 -16.93
CA ARG A 361 -31.29 -22.22 -15.69
C ARG A 361 -30.86 -23.67 -15.68
N GLN A 362 -30.34 -24.16 -14.55
CA GLN A 362 -30.07 -25.55 -14.28
C GLN A 362 -30.76 -26.04 -13.00
N GLU A 363 -30.83 -27.34 -12.78
CA GLU A 363 -31.15 -27.89 -11.47
C GLU A 363 -30.02 -27.56 -10.49
N HIS A 364 -30.36 -27.39 -9.20
CA HIS A 364 -29.37 -27.00 -8.20
C HIS A 364 -28.23 -28.01 -8.08
N ALA A 365 -27.04 -27.64 -8.50
CA ALA A 365 -25.85 -28.50 -8.55
C ALA A 365 -24.62 -27.85 -7.87
N GLY A 366 -24.73 -26.60 -7.39
CA GLY A 366 -23.71 -25.88 -6.69
C GLY A 366 -22.87 -24.97 -7.61
N LEU A 367 -22.11 -24.07 -6.97
CA LEU A 367 -21.38 -22.98 -7.63
C LEU A 367 -20.44 -23.45 -8.75
N SER A 368 -19.63 -24.48 -8.50
CA SER A 368 -18.68 -25.02 -9.51
C SER A 368 -19.39 -25.51 -10.78
N MET A 369 -20.53 -26.16 -10.64
CA MET A 369 -21.30 -26.66 -11.79
C MET A 369 -21.96 -25.50 -12.55
N ALA A 370 -22.48 -24.51 -11.86
CA ALA A 370 -22.99 -23.28 -12.50
C ALA A 370 -21.89 -22.55 -13.29
N ARG A 371 -20.68 -22.41 -12.73
CA ARG A 371 -19.53 -21.83 -13.44
C ARG A 371 -19.12 -22.64 -14.67
N ASN A 372 -19.15 -23.98 -14.58
CA ASN A 372 -18.89 -24.87 -15.72
C ASN A 372 -19.95 -24.74 -16.82
N LEU A 373 -21.23 -24.70 -16.46
CA LEU A 373 -22.30 -24.50 -17.44
C LEU A 373 -22.10 -23.13 -18.15
N GLY A 374 -21.81 -22.08 -17.38
CA GLY A 374 -21.49 -20.78 -17.94
C GLY A 374 -20.31 -20.83 -18.93
N ALA A 375 -19.26 -21.56 -18.60
CA ALA A 375 -18.09 -21.73 -19.48
C ALA A 375 -18.42 -22.48 -20.79
N LEU A 376 -19.28 -23.48 -20.73
CA LEU A 376 -19.72 -24.22 -21.91
C LEU A 376 -20.56 -23.37 -22.86
N GLU A 377 -21.50 -22.61 -22.30
CA GLU A 377 -22.44 -21.77 -23.01
C GLU A 377 -21.84 -20.44 -23.52
N ALA A 378 -20.71 -20.02 -22.94
CA ALA A 378 -19.99 -18.81 -23.30
C ALA A 378 -19.43 -18.87 -24.73
N ARG A 379 -19.49 -17.73 -25.45
CA ARG A 379 -18.93 -17.56 -26.80
C ARG A 379 -17.54 -16.94 -26.76
N GLY A 380 -17.20 -16.25 -25.67
CA GLY A 380 -15.95 -15.52 -25.52
C GLY A 380 -14.74 -16.46 -25.38
N GLU A 381 -13.61 -15.99 -25.86
CA GLU A 381 -12.33 -16.64 -25.63
C GLU A 381 -11.81 -16.41 -24.18
N ILE A 382 -12.27 -15.32 -23.55
CA ILE A 382 -12.04 -15.00 -22.15
C ILE A 382 -13.35 -15.12 -21.38
N LEU A 383 -13.31 -15.82 -20.26
CA LEU A 383 -14.43 -16.01 -19.34
C LEU A 383 -14.20 -15.16 -18.10
N ALA A 384 -14.99 -14.11 -17.91
CA ALA A 384 -14.90 -13.22 -16.75
C ALA A 384 -15.99 -13.59 -15.73
N TYR A 385 -15.59 -14.17 -14.60
CA TYR A 385 -16.49 -14.56 -13.51
C TYR A 385 -16.65 -13.43 -12.51
N THR A 386 -17.87 -13.16 -12.11
CA THR A 386 -18.22 -12.29 -10.97
C THR A 386 -19.42 -12.88 -10.24
N ASP A 387 -19.60 -12.49 -8.96
CA ASP A 387 -20.71 -12.97 -8.15
C ASP A 387 -21.94 -12.03 -8.26
N ASP A 388 -23.14 -12.52 -7.97
CA ASP A 388 -24.39 -11.76 -8.05
C ASP A 388 -24.51 -10.64 -6.99
N ASP A 389 -23.56 -10.58 -6.03
CA ASP A 389 -23.42 -9.54 -5.02
C ASP A 389 -22.22 -8.61 -5.30
N CYS A 390 -21.73 -8.58 -6.54
CA CYS A 390 -20.67 -7.69 -7.02
C CYS A 390 -21.21 -6.60 -7.93
N LEU A 391 -20.51 -5.44 -7.92
CA LEU A 391 -20.71 -4.34 -8.87
C LEU A 391 -19.38 -4.13 -9.61
N ALA A 392 -19.39 -4.24 -10.93
CA ALA A 392 -18.18 -4.03 -11.73
C ALA A 392 -17.89 -2.53 -11.91
N ASP A 393 -16.61 -2.16 -11.86
CA ASP A 393 -16.18 -0.83 -12.31
C ASP A 393 -16.38 -0.68 -13.81
N VAL A 394 -16.68 0.52 -14.27
CA VAL A 394 -17.04 0.78 -15.69
C VAL A 394 -15.95 0.37 -16.69
N ASP A 395 -14.66 0.35 -16.27
CA ASP A 395 -13.52 -0.05 -17.08
C ASP A 395 -13.00 -1.46 -16.75
N TRP A 396 -13.76 -2.23 -15.99
CA TRP A 396 -13.35 -3.56 -15.49
C TRP A 396 -12.87 -4.49 -16.61
N LEU A 397 -13.65 -4.65 -17.69
CA LEU A 397 -13.28 -5.52 -18.81
C LEU A 397 -12.09 -4.98 -19.61
N THR A 398 -11.95 -3.65 -19.74
CA THR A 398 -10.79 -3.03 -20.39
C THR A 398 -9.50 -3.38 -19.66
N HIS A 399 -9.51 -3.28 -18.34
CA HIS A 399 -8.35 -3.68 -17.52
C HIS A 399 -8.10 -5.21 -17.58
N LEU A 400 -9.13 -6.04 -17.54
CA LEU A 400 -8.99 -7.49 -17.66
C LEU A 400 -8.40 -7.88 -19.02
N ALA A 401 -8.90 -7.31 -20.11
CA ALA A 401 -8.40 -7.58 -21.47
C ALA A 401 -6.91 -7.26 -21.61
N ALA A 402 -6.46 -6.14 -21.04
CA ALA A 402 -5.04 -5.75 -21.02
C ALA A 402 -4.15 -6.79 -20.29
N GLY A 403 -4.73 -7.58 -19.40
CA GLY A 403 -4.02 -8.63 -18.68
C GLY A 403 -3.66 -9.88 -19.50
N PHE A 404 -4.23 -10.03 -20.68
CA PHE A 404 -4.01 -11.18 -21.57
C PHE A 404 -3.09 -10.84 -22.75
N ASP A 405 -2.20 -9.86 -22.59
CA ASP A 405 -1.25 -9.42 -23.61
C ASP A 405 -0.24 -10.49 -24.06
N GLN A 406 0.04 -11.47 -23.21
CA GLN A 406 0.94 -12.59 -23.48
C GLN A 406 0.22 -13.93 -23.25
N ALA A 407 0.62 -14.96 -24.02
CA ALA A 407 -0.03 -16.28 -23.97
C ALA A 407 0.12 -17.00 -22.62
N GLU A 408 1.17 -16.74 -21.88
CA GLU A 408 1.47 -17.34 -20.57
C GLU A 408 0.51 -16.87 -19.47
N TRP A 409 -0.10 -15.68 -19.62
CA TRP A 409 -1.15 -15.22 -18.72
C TRP A 409 -2.47 -15.91 -19.05
N VAL A 410 -2.76 -16.98 -18.31
CA VAL A 410 -3.95 -17.80 -18.53
C VAL A 410 -5.16 -17.36 -17.73
N ALA A 411 -4.94 -16.59 -16.66
CA ALA A 411 -5.98 -15.99 -15.85
C ALA A 411 -5.56 -14.61 -15.34
N CYS A 412 -6.55 -13.75 -15.12
CA CYS A 412 -6.38 -12.38 -14.56
C CYS A 412 -7.47 -12.11 -13.54
N GLY A 413 -7.20 -11.14 -12.67
CA GLY A 413 -8.18 -10.62 -11.72
C GLY A 413 -7.67 -9.36 -11.05
N GLY A 414 -8.53 -8.72 -10.28
CA GLY A 414 -8.20 -7.47 -9.62
C GLY A 414 -8.89 -7.32 -8.25
N PRO A 415 -8.80 -6.15 -7.62
CA PRO A 415 -9.32 -5.92 -6.28
C PRO A 415 -10.82 -6.19 -6.14
N ASN A 416 -11.23 -6.75 -5.01
CA ASN A 416 -12.62 -6.89 -4.58
C ASN A 416 -12.85 -6.05 -3.31
N ILE A 417 -13.36 -4.85 -3.47
CA ILE A 417 -13.45 -3.85 -2.42
C ILE A 417 -14.87 -3.82 -1.84
N PRO A 418 -15.07 -3.82 -0.52
CA PRO A 418 -16.41 -3.64 0.02
C PRO A 418 -16.96 -2.25 -0.34
N PRO A 419 -18.22 -2.14 -0.79
CA PRO A 419 -18.83 -0.84 -1.01
C PRO A 419 -18.98 -0.07 0.32
N PRO A 420 -19.21 1.25 0.28
CA PRO A 420 -19.41 2.04 1.50
C PRO A 420 -20.49 1.44 2.38
N PRO A 421 -20.23 1.21 3.68
CA PRO A 421 -21.15 0.55 4.59
C PRO A 421 -22.35 1.45 4.90
N ARG A 422 -23.55 0.88 4.91
CA ARG A 422 -24.81 1.59 5.18
C ARG A 422 -25.15 1.69 6.67
N ASN A 423 -24.56 0.79 7.48
CA ASN A 423 -24.84 0.70 8.92
C ASN A 423 -23.62 0.17 9.71
N ALA A 424 -23.73 0.18 11.05
CA ALA A 424 -22.66 -0.25 11.96
C ALA A 424 -22.24 -1.71 11.75
N THR A 425 -23.19 -2.62 11.47
CA THR A 425 -22.88 -4.04 11.26
C THR A 425 -22.07 -4.24 9.97
N GLU A 426 -22.45 -3.57 8.90
CA GLU A 426 -21.70 -3.61 7.63
C GLU A 426 -20.28 -3.02 7.82
N ARG A 427 -20.11 -1.94 8.60
CA ARG A 427 -18.77 -1.40 8.94
C ARG A 427 -17.89 -2.44 9.64
N ILE A 428 -18.46 -3.12 10.65
CA ILE A 428 -17.75 -4.14 11.41
C ILE A 428 -17.36 -5.33 10.52
N VAL A 429 -18.30 -5.84 9.71
CA VAL A 429 -18.07 -6.99 8.83
C VAL A 429 -17.10 -6.65 7.69
N ALA A 430 -17.13 -5.43 7.16
CA ALA A 430 -16.17 -4.97 6.16
C ALA A 430 -14.73 -4.93 6.68
N ALA A 431 -14.56 -4.58 7.98
CA ALA A 431 -13.26 -4.56 8.65
C ALA A 431 -12.85 -5.92 9.25
N ALA A 432 -13.78 -6.89 9.33
CA ALA A 432 -13.52 -8.18 9.97
C ALA A 432 -12.55 -9.06 9.16
N PRO A 433 -11.74 -9.93 9.82
CA PRO A 433 -10.81 -10.83 9.15
C PRO A 433 -11.52 -11.89 8.31
N GLY A 434 -10.79 -12.51 7.37
CA GLY A 434 -11.28 -13.64 6.58
C GLY A 434 -12.13 -13.25 5.37
N ALA A 435 -11.99 -12.03 4.86
CA ALA A 435 -12.49 -11.65 3.55
C ALA A 435 -11.77 -12.42 2.41
N PRO A 436 -12.38 -12.54 1.21
CA PRO A 436 -11.68 -13.05 0.04
C PRO A 436 -10.45 -12.19 -0.24
N ALA A 437 -9.28 -12.81 -0.33
CA ALA A 437 -8.00 -12.13 -0.48
C ALA A 437 -7.21 -12.67 -1.67
N HIS A 438 -6.51 -11.79 -2.35
CA HIS A 438 -5.54 -12.16 -3.39
C HIS A 438 -4.22 -12.56 -2.72
N VAL A 439 -3.57 -13.58 -3.26
CA VAL A 439 -2.24 -14.00 -2.82
C VAL A 439 -1.27 -13.75 -3.95
N MET A 440 -0.27 -12.89 -3.70
CA MET A 440 0.69 -12.42 -4.69
C MET A 440 2.02 -13.13 -4.55
N ILE A 441 2.59 -13.61 -5.66
CA ILE A 441 3.94 -14.17 -5.73
C ILE A 441 4.98 -13.06 -5.89
N ASN A 442 4.68 -12.11 -6.75
CA ASN A 442 5.45 -10.90 -7.00
C ASN A 442 4.49 -9.73 -7.29
N ASP A 443 5.01 -8.60 -7.74
CA ASP A 443 4.22 -7.38 -7.94
C ASP A 443 3.08 -7.55 -8.97
N ALA A 444 3.20 -8.47 -9.92
CA ALA A 444 2.24 -8.69 -11.00
C ALA A 444 1.57 -10.07 -10.96
N GLU A 445 2.28 -11.10 -10.48
CA GLU A 445 1.82 -12.48 -10.51
C GLU A 445 1.14 -12.89 -9.22
N ALA A 446 -0.06 -13.46 -9.34
CA ALA A 446 -0.81 -14.00 -8.23
C ALA A 446 -0.65 -15.52 -8.11
N GLU A 447 -0.69 -16.05 -6.88
CA GLU A 447 -0.93 -17.46 -6.60
C GLU A 447 -2.42 -17.78 -6.55
N HIS A 448 -3.22 -16.81 -6.09
CA HIS A 448 -4.66 -16.96 -5.95
C HIS A 448 -5.39 -15.65 -6.30
N LEU A 449 -6.47 -15.78 -7.06
CA LEU A 449 -7.43 -14.74 -7.41
C LEU A 449 -8.82 -15.20 -6.98
N PRO A 450 -9.57 -14.40 -6.18
CA PRO A 450 -10.92 -14.74 -5.76
C PRO A 450 -11.92 -14.85 -6.90
N GLY A 451 -12.80 -15.83 -6.84
CA GLY A 451 -13.76 -16.14 -7.90
C GLY A 451 -14.79 -15.05 -8.20
N CYS A 452 -14.95 -14.08 -7.29
CA CYS A 452 -15.80 -12.91 -7.52
C CYS A 452 -15.18 -11.88 -8.49
N ASN A 453 -13.89 -12.03 -8.85
CA ASN A 453 -13.18 -11.17 -9.80
C ASN A 453 -12.06 -11.97 -10.47
N LEU A 454 -12.45 -12.91 -11.33
CA LEU A 454 -11.55 -13.87 -11.95
C LEU A 454 -11.89 -14.02 -13.44
N ALA A 455 -10.95 -13.68 -14.32
CA ALA A 455 -11.05 -13.94 -15.75
C ALA A 455 -10.06 -15.04 -16.15
N ILE A 456 -10.49 -15.97 -17.01
CA ILE A 456 -9.70 -17.14 -17.41
C ILE A 456 -9.82 -17.31 -18.94
N ARG A 457 -8.71 -17.64 -19.63
CA ARG A 457 -8.78 -18.11 -21.02
C ARG A 457 -9.62 -19.38 -21.08
N LYS A 458 -10.68 -19.39 -21.91
CA LYS A 458 -11.57 -20.56 -22.06
C LYS A 458 -10.78 -21.83 -22.38
N SER A 459 -9.79 -21.74 -23.27
CA SER A 459 -8.92 -22.88 -23.62
C SER A 459 -8.16 -23.45 -22.42
N ALA A 460 -7.62 -22.59 -21.54
CA ALA A 460 -6.89 -23.02 -20.35
C ALA A 460 -7.81 -23.69 -19.32
N LEU A 461 -9.02 -23.15 -19.12
CA LEU A 461 -10.02 -23.76 -18.24
C LEU A 461 -10.44 -25.15 -18.74
N MET A 462 -10.73 -25.27 -20.05
CA MET A 462 -11.12 -26.55 -20.64
C MET A 462 -9.99 -27.59 -20.58
N ALA A 463 -8.74 -27.19 -20.77
CA ALA A 463 -7.57 -28.07 -20.70
C ALA A 463 -7.36 -28.71 -19.32
N ILE A 464 -7.84 -28.07 -18.23
CA ILE A 464 -7.78 -28.65 -16.88
C ILE A 464 -9.10 -29.32 -16.44
N GLY A 465 -10.10 -29.40 -17.33
CA GLY A 465 -11.39 -30.07 -17.07
C GLY A 465 -12.37 -29.21 -16.24
N GLY A 466 -12.23 -27.88 -16.23
CA GLY A 466 -13.15 -26.98 -15.56
C GLY A 466 -13.03 -26.98 -14.03
N PHE A 467 -14.05 -26.45 -13.36
CA PHE A 467 -14.20 -26.45 -11.89
C PHE A 467 -14.63 -27.83 -11.39
N ARG A 468 -14.11 -28.28 -10.25
CA ARG A 468 -14.46 -29.57 -9.65
C ARG A 468 -15.81 -29.51 -8.93
N ALA A 469 -16.74 -30.42 -9.24
CA ALA A 469 -18.13 -30.39 -8.77
C ALA A 469 -18.29 -30.47 -7.23
N HIS A 470 -17.33 -31.01 -6.49
CA HIS A 470 -17.44 -31.16 -5.04
C HIS A 470 -17.19 -29.86 -4.26
N TYR A 471 -16.66 -28.79 -4.91
CA TYR A 471 -16.61 -27.44 -4.33
C TYR A 471 -17.95 -26.73 -4.58
N GLN A 472 -18.90 -26.90 -3.69
CA GLN A 472 -20.26 -26.40 -3.87
C GLN A 472 -20.47 -24.95 -3.38
N VAL A 473 -19.66 -24.50 -2.39
CA VAL A 473 -19.86 -23.22 -1.69
C VAL A 473 -18.64 -22.32 -1.76
N ALA A 474 -17.45 -22.87 -1.67
CA ALA A 474 -16.18 -22.13 -1.65
C ALA A 474 -15.01 -23.08 -1.92
N GLY A 475 -13.82 -22.51 -2.23
CA GLY A 475 -12.56 -23.22 -2.45
C GLY A 475 -12.33 -23.62 -3.90
N ASP A 476 -13.32 -23.46 -4.75
CA ASP A 476 -13.24 -23.71 -6.19
C ASP A 476 -12.29 -22.75 -6.91
N ASP A 477 -12.23 -21.50 -6.47
CA ASP A 477 -11.31 -20.48 -6.94
C ASP A 477 -9.86 -20.80 -6.56
N VAL A 478 -9.62 -21.30 -5.37
CA VAL A 478 -8.28 -21.75 -4.93
C VAL A 478 -7.84 -22.97 -5.73
N ASP A 479 -8.73 -23.99 -5.86
CA ASP A 479 -8.48 -25.20 -6.63
C ASP A 479 -8.12 -24.89 -8.09
N ILE A 480 -8.92 -24.02 -8.74
CA ILE A 480 -8.68 -23.66 -10.14
C ILE A 480 -7.34 -22.93 -10.33
N CYS A 481 -7.03 -21.97 -9.43
CA CYS A 481 -5.78 -21.23 -9.49
C CYS A 481 -4.55 -22.16 -9.35
N TRP A 482 -4.56 -23.07 -8.37
CA TRP A 482 -3.47 -24.03 -8.20
C TRP A 482 -3.33 -24.97 -9.40
N ARG A 483 -4.42 -25.53 -9.94
CA ARG A 483 -4.38 -26.43 -11.12
C ARG A 483 -3.91 -25.73 -12.40
N LEU A 484 -4.29 -24.46 -12.62
CA LEU A 484 -3.79 -23.67 -13.74
C LEU A 484 -2.27 -23.48 -13.64
N ARG A 485 -1.78 -23.17 -12.45
CA ARG A 485 -0.35 -22.98 -12.18
C ARG A 485 0.44 -24.29 -12.26
N GLU A 486 -0.09 -25.39 -11.78
CA GLU A 486 0.52 -26.73 -11.90
C GLU A 486 0.72 -27.16 -13.36
N ARG A 487 -0.07 -26.60 -14.29
CA ARG A 487 0.08 -26.76 -15.75
C ARG A 487 1.03 -25.72 -16.40
N GLY A 488 1.71 -24.91 -15.60
CA GLY A 488 2.64 -23.89 -16.09
C GLY A 488 1.98 -22.57 -16.50
N GLY A 489 0.68 -22.40 -16.30
CA GLY A 489 -0.01 -21.13 -16.52
C GLY A 489 0.32 -20.10 -15.42
N ARG A 490 0.36 -18.81 -15.78
CA ARG A 490 0.57 -17.70 -14.86
C ARG A 490 -0.74 -16.92 -14.66
N LEU A 491 -0.94 -16.40 -13.45
CA LEU A 491 -2.12 -15.60 -13.10
C LEU A 491 -1.68 -14.15 -12.86
N ARG A 492 -2.33 -13.19 -13.52
CA ARG A 492 -1.97 -11.77 -13.45
C ARG A 492 -2.92 -11.02 -12.52
N PHE A 493 -2.37 -10.20 -11.64
CA PHE A 493 -3.15 -9.27 -10.83
C PHE A 493 -3.15 -7.88 -11.49
N LEU A 494 -4.33 -7.31 -11.63
CA LEU A 494 -4.57 -6.03 -12.31
C LEU A 494 -5.26 -5.06 -11.35
N PRO A 495 -4.53 -4.10 -10.78
CA PRO A 495 -5.09 -3.18 -9.79
C PRO A 495 -6.27 -2.34 -10.27
N GLY A 496 -6.36 -2.05 -11.58
CA GLY A 496 -7.45 -1.31 -12.19
C GLY A 496 -8.73 -2.13 -12.44
N ALA A 497 -8.62 -3.46 -12.50
CA ALA A 497 -9.77 -4.35 -12.73
C ALA A 497 -10.56 -4.56 -11.43
N MET A 498 -11.19 -3.50 -10.93
CA MET A 498 -11.86 -3.46 -9.63
C MET A 498 -13.32 -3.90 -9.71
N VAL A 499 -13.77 -4.66 -8.70
CA VAL A 499 -15.18 -4.87 -8.42
C VAL A 499 -15.51 -4.46 -6.98
N TRP A 500 -16.69 -3.91 -6.79
CA TRP A 500 -17.27 -3.73 -5.47
C TRP A 500 -17.96 -5.03 -5.06
N HIS A 501 -17.53 -5.64 -3.94
CA HIS A 501 -18.10 -6.89 -3.46
C HIS A 501 -18.78 -6.70 -2.11
N HIS A 502 -20.10 -6.86 -2.06
CA HIS A 502 -20.88 -6.75 -0.85
C HIS A 502 -20.46 -7.80 0.18
N ARG A 503 -20.09 -7.36 1.37
CA ARG A 503 -19.84 -8.27 2.50
C ARG A 503 -21.16 -8.72 3.11
N ARG A 504 -21.12 -9.76 3.93
CA ARG A 504 -22.31 -10.29 4.58
C ARG A 504 -23.00 -9.22 5.45
N ARG A 505 -24.31 -9.07 5.34
CA ARG A 505 -25.09 -8.00 5.99
C ARG A 505 -25.28 -8.21 7.50
N THR A 506 -25.07 -9.43 8.02
CA THR A 506 -25.25 -9.77 9.44
C THR A 506 -24.05 -10.54 10.00
N LEU A 507 -23.79 -10.43 11.30
CA LEU A 507 -22.73 -11.19 11.97
C LEU A 507 -22.95 -12.69 11.87
N GLY A 508 -24.21 -13.15 11.95
CA GLY A 508 -24.53 -14.57 11.81
C GLY A 508 -24.23 -15.11 10.40
N ALA A 509 -24.52 -14.34 9.35
CA ALA A 509 -24.18 -14.70 7.98
C ALA A 509 -22.66 -14.71 7.77
N TYR A 510 -21.93 -13.75 8.34
CA TYR A 510 -20.48 -13.73 8.33
C TYR A 510 -19.87 -14.98 8.99
N LEU A 511 -20.31 -15.35 10.19
CA LEU A 511 -19.81 -16.53 10.89
C LEU A 511 -20.14 -17.83 10.16
N ARG A 512 -21.33 -17.94 9.51
CA ARG A 512 -21.66 -19.08 8.63
C ARG A 512 -20.72 -19.16 7.44
N GLN A 513 -20.37 -18.04 6.83
CA GLN A 513 -19.39 -17.97 5.73
C GLN A 513 -18.02 -18.45 6.20
N GLN A 514 -17.53 -18.00 7.36
CA GLN A 514 -16.24 -18.43 7.92
C GLN A 514 -16.22 -19.94 8.20
N ARG A 515 -17.34 -20.50 8.66
CA ARG A 515 -17.50 -21.95 8.81
C ARG A 515 -17.45 -22.68 7.47
N GLY A 516 -18.08 -22.14 6.43
CA GLY A 516 -18.01 -22.66 5.06
C GLY A 516 -16.58 -22.68 4.52
N TYR A 517 -15.82 -21.60 4.74
CA TYR A 517 -14.41 -21.53 4.36
C TYR A 517 -13.55 -22.60 5.06
N GLY A 518 -13.78 -22.82 6.37
CA GLY A 518 -13.07 -23.90 7.07
C GLY A 518 -13.39 -25.30 6.52
N ALA A 519 -14.63 -25.56 6.14
CA ALA A 519 -15.01 -26.81 5.51
C ALA A 519 -14.37 -26.98 4.11
N ALA A 520 -14.34 -25.90 3.31
CA ALA A 520 -13.68 -25.88 2.01
C ALA A 520 -12.16 -26.10 2.11
N GLU A 521 -11.50 -25.55 3.14
CA GLU A 521 -10.07 -25.84 3.39
C GLU A 521 -9.78 -27.31 3.65
N ALA A 522 -10.70 -28.04 4.26
CA ALA A 522 -10.53 -29.50 4.42
C ALA A 522 -10.65 -30.27 3.09
N LEU A 523 -11.51 -29.82 2.17
CA LEU A 523 -11.58 -30.35 0.81
C LEU A 523 -10.31 -30.03 0.03
N LEU A 524 -9.85 -28.79 0.08
CA LEU A 524 -8.59 -28.36 -0.55
C LEU A 524 -7.40 -29.15 0.00
N MET A 525 -7.36 -29.44 1.30
CA MET A 525 -6.31 -30.26 1.89
C MET A 525 -6.32 -31.68 1.37
N LYS A 526 -7.49 -32.23 1.10
CA LYS A 526 -7.63 -33.57 0.50
C LYS A 526 -7.10 -33.61 -0.94
N ASP A 527 -7.43 -32.58 -1.73
CA ASP A 527 -7.04 -32.50 -3.14
C ASP A 527 -5.61 -32.00 -3.37
N HIS A 528 -5.15 -31.11 -2.49
CA HIS A 528 -3.85 -30.42 -2.57
C HIS A 528 -3.07 -30.47 -1.24
N PRO A 529 -2.74 -31.67 -0.72
CA PRO A 529 -2.12 -31.83 0.60
C PRO A 529 -0.77 -31.09 0.72
N GLN A 530 -0.05 -30.90 -0.40
CA GLN A 530 1.24 -30.18 -0.46
C GLN A 530 1.13 -28.71 -0.05
N HIS A 531 -0.04 -28.10 -0.18
CA HIS A 531 -0.29 -26.68 0.18
C HIS A 531 -0.72 -26.50 1.63
N PHE A 532 -0.61 -27.54 2.47
CA PHE A 532 -1.02 -27.45 3.87
C PHE A 532 0.10 -27.87 4.83
N GLY A 533 0.26 -27.11 5.90
CA GLY A 533 1.23 -27.39 6.95
C GLY A 533 0.75 -28.46 7.94
N PRO A 534 1.66 -28.96 8.82
CA PRO A 534 1.38 -30.08 9.74
C PRO A 534 0.16 -29.89 10.64
N LEU A 535 -0.20 -28.64 10.93
CA LEU A 535 -1.34 -28.26 11.76
C LEU A 535 -2.58 -27.88 10.93
N GLY A 536 -2.58 -28.17 9.63
CA GLY A 536 -3.70 -27.98 8.72
C GLY A 536 -3.90 -26.55 8.22
N GLY A 537 -3.00 -25.61 8.53
CA GLY A 537 -3.02 -24.26 7.96
C GLY A 537 -2.55 -24.25 6.51
N ALA A 538 -3.24 -23.50 5.65
CA ALA A 538 -2.84 -23.30 4.27
C ALA A 538 -1.47 -22.60 4.20
N ARG A 539 -0.61 -23.07 3.31
CA ARG A 539 0.70 -22.50 3.01
C ARG A 539 0.67 -21.89 1.62
N TRP A 540 0.76 -20.58 1.60
CA TRP A 540 0.90 -19.82 0.38
C TRP A 540 2.38 -19.63 0.07
N SER A 541 2.74 -19.64 -1.21
CA SER A 541 4.08 -19.25 -1.68
C SER A 541 4.24 -17.74 -1.64
N GLY A 542 3.15 -17.02 -1.84
CA GLY A 542 3.08 -15.57 -1.90
C GLY A 542 2.54 -14.91 -0.63
N ALA A 543 2.29 -13.59 -0.73
CA ALA A 543 1.76 -12.72 0.32
C ALA A 543 0.37 -12.18 -0.03
N ILE A 544 -0.43 -11.84 0.97
CA ILE A 544 -1.77 -11.26 0.79
C ILE A 544 -1.63 -9.83 0.25
N TYR A 545 -2.37 -9.50 -0.82
CA TYR A 545 -2.40 -8.15 -1.38
C TYR A 545 -2.96 -7.12 -0.38
N GLY A 546 -2.30 -5.97 -0.32
CA GLY A 546 -2.68 -4.87 0.59
C GLY A 546 -2.21 -5.06 2.04
N ASP A 547 -1.71 -6.23 2.40
CA ASP A 547 -0.89 -6.38 3.59
C ASP A 547 0.55 -5.99 3.21
N VAL A 548 1.20 -5.18 4.06
CA VAL A 548 2.59 -4.77 3.84
C VAL A 548 3.51 -5.96 4.15
N TYR A 549 3.62 -6.89 3.20
CA TYR A 549 4.46 -8.09 3.31
C TYR A 549 5.45 -8.18 2.14
N PRO A 550 6.60 -8.78 2.36
CA PRO A 550 7.62 -8.90 1.33
C PRO A 550 7.23 -9.96 0.31
N VAL A 551 7.44 -9.65 -0.90
CA VAL A 551 7.49 -10.59 -2.00
C VAL A 551 8.89 -11.23 -2.03
N GLN A 552 8.99 -12.54 -2.12
CA GLN A 552 10.25 -13.27 -1.98
C GLN A 552 11.21 -13.14 -3.16
N ASP A 553 10.78 -12.59 -4.29
CA ASP A 553 11.60 -12.52 -5.50
C ASP A 553 12.05 -11.09 -5.80
N LEU A 554 13.12 -10.67 -5.11
CA LEU A 554 13.70 -9.33 -5.21
C LEU A 554 14.87 -9.26 -6.23
N THR A 555 15.05 -10.28 -7.07
CA THR A 555 16.21 -10.35 -7.96
C THR A 555 16.08 -9.44 -9.18
N GLU A 556 14.88 -9.07 -9.59
CA GLU A 556 14.63 -8.19 -10.72
C GLU A 556 14.12 -6.82 -10.23
N GLY A 557 14.88 -5.77 -10.44
CA GLY A 557 14.46 -4.39 -10.21
C GLY A 557 14.76 -3.80 -8.82
N ARG A 558 15.99 -4.00 -8.29
CA ARG A 558 16.42 -3.26 -7.08
C ARG A 558 16.67 -1.80 -7.42
N ILE A 559 15.96 -0.91 -6.75
CA ILE A 559 16.20 0.53 -6.83
C ILE A 559 17.11 0.92 -5.66
N PHE A 560 18.33 1.39 -5.96
CA PHE A 560 19.30 1.85 -4.97
C PHE A 560 19.36 3.37 -4.97
N TYR A 561 19.42 3.98 -3.78
CA TYR A 561 19.58 5.40 -3.60
C TYR A 561 20.83 5.70 -2.77
N GLY A 562 21.86 6.20 -3.44
CA GLY A 562 23.08 6.73 -2.83
C GLY A 562 24.07 5.69 -2.26
N PRO A 563 25.29 6.09 -1.92
CA PRO A 563 26.35 5.20 -1.46
C PRO A 563 26.10 4.54 -0.10
N HIS A 564 25.36 5.19 0.79
CA HIS A 564 24.82 4.63 2.02
C HIS A 564 23.29 4.46 1.95
N GLY A 565 22.78 4.46 0.73
CA GLY A 565 21.38 4.61 0.38
C GLY A 565 20.55 3.36 0.43
N HIS A 566 20.93 2.42 1.23
CA HIS A 566 20.09 1.30 1.58
C HIS A 566 18.97 1.85 2.49
N GLY A 567 18.01 2.49 1.88
CA GLY A 567 16.83 2.98 2.58
C GLY A 567 16.05 1.84 3.21
N LEU A 568 15.23 2.16 4.20
CA LEU A 568 14.22 1.26 4.76
C LEU A 568 13.20 0.76 3.71
N PHE A 569 13.30 1.27 2.50
CA PHE A 569 12.61 0.82 1.30
C PHE A 569 12.58 -0.71 1.16
N GLN A 570 13.72 -1.36 1.31
CA GLN A 570 13.79 -2.81 1.24
C GLN A 570 13.19 -3.51 2.47
N GLY A 571 13.00 -2.81 3.58
CA GLY A 571 12.33 -3.34 4.78
C GLY A 571 10.82 -3.55 4.63
N ILE A 572 10.18 -2.94 3.64
CA ILE A 572 8.76 -3.19 3.30
C ILE A 572 8.56 -4.65 2.89
N TYR A 573 9.56 -5.24 2.29
CA TYR A 573 9.54 -6.59 1.75
C TYR A 573 10.03 -7.66 2.73
N GLN A 574 10.24 -7.32 4.01
CA GLN A 574 10.51 -8.32 5.04
C GLN A 574 9.24 -9.08 5.39
N SER A 575 9.29 -10.42 5.31
CA SER A 575 8.17 -11.27 5.70
C SER A 575 7.73 -10.93 7.11
N GLY A 576 6.55 -10.38 7.25
CA GLY A 576 5.82 -10.48 8.49
C GLY A 576 5.61 -11.96 8.74
N THR A 577 6.53 -12.60 9.44
CA THR A 577 6.27 -13.94 9.96
C THR A 577 4.96 -13.84 10.71
N ARG A 578 3.97 -14.68 10.35
CA ARG A 578 2.80 -14.87 11.19
C ARG A 578 3.32 -15.00 12.60
N GLY A 579 2.97 -14.04 13.44
CA GLY A 579 3.49 -14.02 14.80
C GLY A 579 3.10 -15.32 15.49
N TRP A 580 3.93 -15.86 16.37
CA TRP A 580 3.58 -16.98 17.26
C TRP A 580 2.25 -16.73 17.98
N LEU A 581 1.82 -15.49 18.11
CA LEU A 581 0.52 -15.07 18.64
C LEU A 581 -0.68 -15.56 17.79
N ASP A 582 -0.53 -15.76 16.49
CA ASP A 582 -1.63 -16.24 15.64
C ASP A 582 -2.04 -17.70 15.99
N TRP A 583 -1.15 -18.44 16.64
CA TRP A 583 -1.42 -19.78 17.16
C TRP A 583 -2.30 -19.80 18.42
N LEU A 584 -2.32 -18.69 19.18
CA LEU A 584 -3.02 -18.56 20.44
C LEU A 584 -4.54 -18.37 20.27
N ASN A 585 -5.02 -18.20 19.04
CA ASN A 585 -6.44 -18.07 18.70
C ASN A 585 -7.02 -19.32 18.02
N GLY A 586 -6.19 -20.37 17.82
CA GLY A 586 -6.62 -21.58 17.16
C GLY A 586 -7.55 -22.46 18.02
N THR A 587 -8.28 -23.34 17.35
CA THR A 587 -9.19 -24.33 18.00
C THR A 587 -8.45 -25.21 19.01
N LEU A 588 -7.21 -25.62 18.70
CA LEU A 588 -6.39 -26.42 19.62
C LEU A 588 -6.05 -25.66 20.90
N TRP A 589 -5.78 -24.35 20.82
CA TRP A 589 -5.53 -23.51 21.98
C TRP A 589 -6.77 -23.42 22.88
N VAL A 590 -7.95 -23.22 22.27
CA VAL A 590 -9.21 -23.19 22.99
C VAL A 590 -9.49 -24.53 23.66
N ALA A 591 -9.21 -25.64 22.97
CA ALA A 591 -9.30 -26.99 23.56
C ALA A 591 -8.37 -27.15 24.78
N MET A 592 -7.13 -26.62 24.70
CA MET A 592 -6.21 -26.63 25.85
C MET A 592 -6.76 -25.82 27.04
N VAL A 593 -7.36 -24.66 26.79
CA VAL A 593 -8.04 -23.88 27.85
C VAL A 593 -9.17 -24.69 28.46
N ALA A 594 -10.02 -25.33 27.65
CA ALA A 594 -11.11 -26.16 28.12
C ALA A 594 -10.64 -27.36 28.96
N VAL A 595 -9.59 -28.06 28.52
CA VAL A 595 -8.97 -29.17 29.26
C VAL A 595 -8.40 -28.69 30.59
N ALA A 596 -7.72 -27.53 30.63
CA ALA A 596 -7.19 -26.96 31.87
C ALA A 596 -8.32 -26.64 32.86
N VAL A 597 -9.45 -26.14 32.40
CA VAL A 597 -10.65 -25.91 33.23
C VAL A 597 -11.18 -27.24 33.79
N LEU A 598 -11.35 -28.26 32.93
CA LEU A 598 -11.87 -29.56 33.32
C LEU A 598 -10.95 -30.29 34.33
N LEU A 599 -9.64 -30.05 34.23
CA LEU A 599 -8.66 -30.60 35.20
C LEU A 599 -8.52 -29.77 36.48
N GLY A 600 -9.32 -28.72 36.65
CA GLY A 600 -9.23 -27.83 37.81
C GLY A 600 -8.03 -26.88 37.83
N TRP A 601 -7.30 -26.75 36.73
CA TRP A 601 -6.11 -25.86 36.62
C TRP A 601 -6.55 -24.43 36.25
N HIS A 602 -7.33 -23.80 37.12
CA HIS A 602 -7.98 -22.50 36.82
C HIS A 602 -6.99 -21.37 36.55
N THR A 603 -5.85 -21.33 37.26
CA THR A 603 -4.79 -20.33 37.01
C THR A 603 -4.15 -20.48 35.63
N LEU A 604 -3.87 -21.71 35.22
CA LEU A 604 -3.36 -22.01 33.89
C LEU A 604 -4.39 -21.69 32.81
N ALA A 605 -5.65 -22.08 33.02
CA ALA A 605 -6.74 -21.78 32.09
C ALA A 605 -6.93 -20.26 31.90
N PHE A 606 -6.88 -19.50 32.96
CA PHE A 606 -6.96 -18.03 32.93
C PHE A 606 -5.75 -17.42 32.17
N ALA A 607 -4.54 -17.91 32.43
CA ALA A 607 -3.34 -17.45 31.73
C ALA A 607 -3.42 -17.74 30.22
N LEU A 608 -3.81 -18.96 29.84
CA LEU A 608 -3.99 -19.35 28.43
C LEU A 608 -5.09 -18.53 27.73
N PHE A 609 -6.22 -18.30 28.40
CA PHE A 609 -7.31 -17.46 27.90
C PHE A 609 -6.86 -16.01 27.71
N SER A 610 -6.13 -15.45 28.68
CA SER A 610 -5.60 -14.09 28.59
C SER A 610 -4.63 -13.92 27.41
N LEU A 611 -3.77 -14.91 27.17
CA LEU A 611 -2.88 -14.92 25.98
C LEU A 611 -3.68 -14.94 24.68
N SER A 612 -4.77 -15.73 24.61
CA SER A 612 -5.66 -15.76 23.45
C SER A 612 -6.33 -14.39 23.20
N LEU A 613 -6.74 -13.70 24.24
CA LEU A 613 -7.31 -12.34 24.13
C LEU A 613 -6.26 -11.32 23.68
N LEU A 614 -5.02 -11.40 24.19
CA LEU A 614 -3.91 -10.55 23.74
C LEU A 614 -3.61 -10.77 22.25
N ALA A 615 -3.68 -12.02 21.76
CA ALA A 615 -3.52 -12.33 20.35
C ALA A 615 -4.66 -11.72 19.50
N ALA A 616 -5.90 -11.75 19.98
CA ALA A 616 -7.01 -11.08 19.28
C ALA A 616 -6.86 -9.55 19.23
N LEU A 617 -6.37 -8.94 20.31
CA LEU A 617 -6.06 -7.52 20.36
C LEU A 617 -4.93 -7.15 19.40
N ASP A 618 -3.88 -7.96 19.32
CA ASP A 618 -2.80 -7.76 18.37
C ASP A 618 -3.28 -7.92 16.91
N HIS A 619 -4.12 -8.92 16.64
CA HIS A 619 -4.76 -9.09 15.33
C HIS A 619 -5.61 -7.86 14.97
N HIS A 620 -6.44 -7.37 15.89
CA HIS A 620 -7.23 -6.15 15.67
C HIS A 620 -6.36 -4.93 15.34
N ARG A 621 -5.21 -4.75 15.99
CA ARG A 621 -4.26 -3.66 15.71
C ARG A 621 -3.64 -3.74 14.31
N ARG A 622 -3.53 -4.95 13.76
CA ARG A 622 -2.97 -5.21 12.42
C ARG A 622 -3.99 -5.12 11.30
N LEU A 623 -5.30 -5.06 11.61
CA LEU A 623 -6.33 -4.89 10.58
C LEU A 623 -6.10 -3.59 9.79
N PRO A 624 -6.41 -3.58 8.49
CA PRO A 624 -6.38 -2.37 7.68
C PRO A 624 -7.22 -1.25 8.32
N TYR A 625 -6.76 -0.02 8.17
CA TYR A 625 -7.50 1.14 8.67
C TYR A 625 -8.89 1.20 8.00
N ALA A 626 -9.93 1.19 8.82
CA ALA A 626 -11.30 1.33 8.30
C ALA A 626 -11.48 2.74 7.74
N PRO A 627 -11.97 2.91 6.50
CA PRO A 627 -12.18 4.22 5.91
C PRO A 627 -13.18 5.09 6.67
N HIS A 628 -14.03 4.46 7.49
CA HIS A 628 -14.96 5.14 8.38
C HIS A 628 -14.57 4.90 9.84
N PRO A 629 -14.51 5.95 10.69
CA PRO A 629 -14.16 5.78 12.10
C PRO A 629 -15.17 4.88 12.80
N LEU A 630 -14.65 3.88 13.51
CA LEU A 630 -15.46 2.98 14.32
C LEU A 630 -15.69 3.59 15.71
N SER A 631 -16.89 3.44 16.25
CA SER A 631 -17.17 3.75 17.64
C SER A 631 -16.51 2.73 18.58
N TRP A 632 -16.38 3.07 19.85
CA TRP A 632 -15.81 2.17 20.86
C TRP A 632 -16.52 0.80 20.91
N ASN A 633 -17.85 0.78 20.82
CA ASN A 633 -18.64 -0.45 20.79
C ASN A 633 -18.37 -1.28 19.53
N GLU A 634 -18.13 -0.63 18.39
CA GLU A 634 -17.78 -1.32 17.13
C GLU A 634 -16.37 -1.93 17.24
N HIS A 635 -15.42 -1.23 17.86
CA HIS A 635 -14.08 -1.78 18.11
C HIS A 635 -14.15 -3.02 19.02
N LEU A 636 -14.95 -3.02 20.08
CA LEU A 636 -15.14 -4.18 20.94
C LEU A 636 -15.73 -5.38 20.19
N LYS A 637 -16.74 -5.15 19.35
CA LYS A 637 -17.31 -6.20 18.50
C LYS A 637 -16.30 -6.73 17.49
N LEU A 638 -15.48 -5.86 16.90
CA LEU A 638 -14.44 -6.26 15.96
C LEU A 638 -13.34 -7.09 16.64
N ILE A 639 -12.92 -6.72 17.86
CA ILE A 639 -12.00 -7.54 18.67
C ILE A 639 -12.59 -8.91 18.95
N ALA A 640 -13.87 -8.98 19.31
CA ALA A 640 -14.57 -10.24 19.52
C ALA A 640 -14.59 -11.09 18.24
N LEU A 641 -14.78 -10.48 17.05
CA LEU A 641 -14.70 -11.20 15.78
C LEU A 641 -13.27 -11.67 15.48
N CYS A 642 -12.24 -10.89 15.78
CA CYS A 642 -10.83 -11.32 15.64
C CYS A 642 -10.51 -12.54 16.52
N TRP A 643 -11.24 -12.70 17.64
CA TRP A 643 -11.09 -13.87 18.51
C TRP A 643 -11.93 -15.06 18.05
N VAL A 644 -13.21 -14.85 17.69
CA VAL A 644 -14.17 -15.93 17.38
C VAL A 644 -13.96 -16.51 15.96
N GLN A 645 -13.61 -15.68 14.98
CA GLN A 645 -13.49 -16.08 13.57
C GLN A 645 -12.48 -17.23 13.35
N PRO A 646 -11.23 -17.17 13.87
CA PRO A 646 -10.28 -18.26 13.71
C PRO A 646 -10.78 -19.57 14.33
N ILE A 647 -11.43 -19.49 15.50
CA ILE A 647 -11.97 -20.66 16.22
C ILE A 647 -13.03 -21.38 15.36
N ILE A 648 -13.97 -20.62 14.80
CA ILE A 648 -15.05 -21.18 13.96
C ILE A 648 -14.47 -21.78 12.68
N ARG A 649 -13.56 -21.08 12.00
CA ARG A 649 -12.96 -21.54 10.75
C ARG A 649 -12.12 -22.79 10.96
N GLU A 650 -11.23 -22.79 11.96
CA GLU A 650 -10.41 -23.97 12.28
C GLU A 650 -11.23 -25.16 12.79
N GLY A 651 -12.26 -24.91 13.63
CA GLY A 651 -13.14 -25.96 14.09
C GLY A 651 -13.87 -26.67 12.95
N ALA A 652 -14.34 -25.91 11.95
CA ALA A 652 -14.97 -26.46 10.76
C ALA A 652 -13.97 -27.24 9.90
N ARG A 653 -12.74 -26.72 9.73
CA ARG A 653 -11.65 -27.41 9.03
C ARG A 653 -11.29 -28.72 9.71
N LEU A 654 -11.10 -28.72 11.02
CA LEU A 654 -10.77 -29.92 11.80
C LEU A 654 -11.84 -31.00 11.68
N LYS A 655 -13.12 -30.58 11.79
CA LYS A 655 -14.27 -31.48 11.56
C LYS A 655 -14.24 -32.07 10.14
N GLY A 656 -13.99 -31.23 9.12
CA GLY A 656 -13.86 -31.64 7.73
C GLY A 656 -12.68 -32.59 7.51
N MET A 657 -11.52 -32.33 8.10
CA MET A 657 -10.35 -33.21 8.04
C MET A 657 -10.66 -34.60 8.57
N ILE A 658 -11.32 -34.70 9.70
CA ILE A 658 -11.71 -35.98 10.32
C ILE A 658 -12.72 -36.73 9.41
N SER A 659 -13.75 -36.04 8.94
CA SER A 659 -14.83 -36.65 8.15
C SER A 659 -14.38 -37.11 6.74
N LEU A 660 -13.41 -36.39 6.13
CA LEU A 660 -12.91 -36.67 4.78
C LEU A 660 -11.64 -37.53 4.77
N GLY A 661 -11.04 -37.82 5.94
CA GLY A 661 -9.74 -38.44 6.07
C GLY A 661 -8.60 -37.58 5.49
N ALA A 662 -8.81 -36.29 5.38
CA ALA A 662 -7.83 -35.38 4.80
C ALA A 662 -6.61 -35.21 5.73
N ARG A 663 -5.41 -35.35 5.16
CA ARG A 663 -4.15 -35.26 5.89
C ARG A 663 -3.25 -34.22 5.21
N PRO A 664 -2.61 -33.33 5.97
CA PRO A 664 -1.63 -32.41 5.39
C PRO A 664 -0.43 -33.17 4.85
N GLY A 665 0.07 -32.77 3.68
CA GLY A 665 1.29 -33.30 3.08
C GLY A 665 2.50 -32.73 3.82
N TRP A 666 3.21 -33.59 4.55
CA TRP A 666 4.42 -33.14 5.25
C TRP A 666 5.62 -33.19 4.32
N GLN A 667 6.12 -32.03 3.89
CA GLN A 667 7.46 -31.91 3.33
C GLN A 667 8.33 -31.12 4.32
N PRO A 668 9.41 -31.72 4.86
CA PRO A 668 10.28 -31.03 5.80
C PRO A 668 11.19 -30.05 5.05
N LYS A 669 10.72 -28.87 4.71
CA LYS A 669 11.57 -27.73 4.39
C LYS A 669 11.97 -27.02 5.69
N MET A 670 12.72 -27.70 6.55
CA MET A 670 13.21 -27.13 7.83
C MET A 670 14.15 -25.93 7.66
N ARG A 671 14.75 -25.70 6.49
CA ARG A 671 15.66 -24.58 6.27
C ARG A 671 14.98 -23.21 6.26
N GLN A 672 13.69 -23.10 5.94
CA GLN A 672 12.99 -21.82 5.91
C GLN A 672 12.44 -21.40 7.29
N PHE A 673 12.25 -22.30 8.24
CA PHE A 673 11.72 -21.97 9.56
C PHE A 673 12.70 -21.18 10.45
N PHE A 674 14.00 -21.29 10.21
CA PHE A 674 15.04 -20.61 10.98
C PHE A 674 15.71 -19.43 10.23
N ALA A 675 15.47 -19.29 8.92
CA ALA A 675 16.21 -18.32 8.10
C ALA A 675 15.68 -16.90 8.11
N THR A 676 14.48 -16.64 8.61
CA THR A 676 13.79 -15.34 8.42
C THR A 676 13.28 -14.68 9.71
N SER A 677 13.63 -15.14 10.90
CA SER A 677 13.39 -14.31 12.07
C SER A 677 14.55 -13.33 12.25
N HIS A 678 14.59 -12.25 11.48
CA HIS A 678 15.27 -11.03 11.92
C HIS A 678 14.49 -10.48 13.12
N ARG A 679 14.55 -11.21 14.26
CA ARG A 679 14.14 -10.66 15.54
C ARG A 679 15.00 -9.42 15.73
N ARG A 680 14.34 -8.25 15.82
CA ARG A 680 15.02 -6.99 16.12
C ARG A 680 15.89 -7.26 17.35
N PRO A 681 17.20 -7.10 17.27
CA PRO A 681 18.03 -7.24 18.46
C PRO A 681 17.57 -6.20 19.48
N TRP A 682 17.58 -6.56 20.73
CA TRP A 682 17.37 -5.58 21.80
C TRP A 682 18.47 -4.54 21.68
N GLN A 683 18.08 -3.26 21.67
CA GLN A 683 18.98 -2.14 21.50
C GLN A 683 19.06 -1.38 22.81
N LEU A 684 20.26 -1.18 23.31
CA LEU A 684 20.55 -0.33 24.45
C LEU A 684 21.26 0.92 23.95
N ASP A 685 20.76 2.09 24.28
CA ASP A 685 21.38 3.37 23.89
C ASP A 685 22.66 3.59 24.70
N LEU A 686 23.78 3.73 24.00
CA LEU A 686 25.09 4.04 24.58
C LEU A 686 25.33 5.54 24.72
N GLY A 687 24.59 6.36 24.01
CA GLY A 687 24.65 7.82 24.03
C GLY A 687 24.50 8.47 22.67
N GLU A 688 24.29 9.74 22.69
CA GLU A 688 24.15 10.64 21.54
C GLU A 688 25.23 11.72 21.61
N TRP A 689 25.80 12.06 20.44
CA TRP A 689 26.77 13.13 20.28
C TRP A 689 26.35 14.01 19.11
N ALA A 690 26.61 15.32 19.21
CA ALA A 690 26.29 16.29 18.18
C ALA A 690 27.52 17.12 17.84
N PHE A 691 27.72 17.36 16.54
CA PHE A 691 28.81 18.14 15.98
C PHE A 691 28.22 19.22 15.07
N GLU A 692 28.61 20.47 15.31
CA GLU A 692 28.19 21.61 14.50
C GLU A 692 29.29 21.96 13.49
N SER A 693 28.91 22.29 12.28
CA SER A 693 29.81 22.72 11.20
C SER A 693 29.15 23.83 10.37
N SER A 694 29.96 24.80 9.95
CA SER A 694 29.59 25.77 8.92
C SER A 694 30.07 25.38 7.51
N ALA A 695 30.80 24.29 7.40
CA ALA A 695 31.41 23.78 6.18
C ALA A 695 30.68 22.57 5.60
N SER A 696 31.26 21.93 4.63
CA SER A 696 30.74 20.75 3.93
C SER A 696 30.68 19.46 4.77
N PHE A 697 30.99 19.49 6.07
CA PHE A 697 30.96 18.30 6.92
C PHE A 697 29.53 17.83 7.18
N ASP A 698 29.26 16.60 6.88
CA ASP A 698 27.98 15.95 7.06
C ASP A 698 28.12 14.51 7.57
N ARG A 699 26.98 13.79 7.66
CA ARG A 699 26.95 12.41 8.12
C ARG A 699 27.75 11.44 7.22
N GLU A 700 27.81 11.71 5.92
CA GLU A 700 28.49 10.81 4.98
C GLU A 700 29.99 10.90 5.14
N ILE A 701 30.50 12.11 5.28
CA ILE A 701 31.92 12.33 5.57
C ILE A 701 32.30 11.67 6.89
N LEU A 702 31.50 11.90 7.95
CA LEU A 702 31.74 11.29 9.25
C LEU A 702 31.75 9.75 9.19
N LEU A 703 30.81 9.13 8.47
CA LEU A 703 30.70 7.68 8.35
C LEU A 703 31.87 7.09 7.56
N ASN A 704 32.30 7.75 6.48
CA ASN A 704 33.47 7.33 5.69
C ASN A 704 34.74 7.38 6.52
N ASP A 705 35.01 8.49 7.20
CA ASP A 705 36.18 8.64 8.06
C ASP A 705 36.19 7.63 9.20
N PHE A 706 34.99 7.43 9.80
CA PHE A 706 34.87 6.45 10.89
C PHE A 706 35.16 5.04 10.39
N ARG A 707 34.74 4.69 9.17
CA ARG A 707 34.98 3.40 8.53
C ARG A 707 36.49 3.20 8.26
N GLU A 708 37.17 4.22 7.75
CA GLU A 708 38.58 4.19 7.44
C GLU A 708 39.44 4.09 8.70
N GLN A 709 39.08 4.78 9.77
CA GLN A 709 39.85 4.83 11.01
C GLN A 709 39.48 3.68 11.98
N TYR A 710 38.44 2.93 11.73
CA TYR A 710 38.04 1.82 12.63
C TYR A 710 38.95 0.58 12.41
N PRO A 711 39.62 0.08 13.46
CA PRO A 711 40.63 -0.99 13.32
C PRO A 711 40.05 -2.38 13.14
N GLY A 712 38.75 -2.53 13.04
CA GLY A 712 38.05 -3.81 12.92
C GLY A 712 37.16 -3.87 11.67
N PRO A 713 36.57 -5.02 11.38
CA PRO A 713 35.59 -5.11 10.30
C PRO A 713 34.40 -4.21 10.60
N VAL A 714 34.03 -3.38 9.63
CA VAL A 714 32.83 -2.57 9.67
C VAL A 714 31.85 -3.17 8.67
N GLN A 715 30.65 -3.48 9.11
CA GLN A 715 29.57 -3.90 8.24
C GLN A 715 28.66 -2.71 7.99
N GLU A 716 28.52 -2.31 6.75
CA GLU A 716 27.48 -1.37 6.35
C GLU A 716 26.11 -2.03 6.58
N ALA A 717 25.16 -1.27 7.05
CA ALA A 717 23.81 -1.76 7.14
C ALA A 717 23.27 -2.07 5.74
N ASP A 718 22.68 -3.24 5.59
CA ASP A 718 22.14 -3.73 4.30
C ASP A 718 20.83 -3.03 3.88
N GLY A 719 20.52 -1.89 4.45
CA GLY A 719 19.31 -1.12 4.20
C GLY A 719 18.04 -1.66 4.87
N TRP A 720 18.05 -2.92 5.27
CA TRP A 720 16.98 -3.57 6.02
C TRP A 720 17.02 -3.20 7.50
N GLN A 721 18.18 -2.75 7.98
CA GLN A 721 18.39 -2.32 9.35
C GLN A 721 18.28 -0.79 9.43
N ARG A 722 17.70 -0.30 10.52
CA ARG A 722 17.54 1.13 10.78
C ARG A 722 18.83 1.79 11.28
N LEU A 723 19.95 1.37 10.75
CA LEU A 723 21.29 1.71 11.25
C LEU A 723 22.19 2.04 10.06
N ASP A 724 23.23 2.82 10.28
CA ASP A 724 24.17 3.19 9.22
C ASP A 724 25.38 2.25 9.20
N LEU A 725 26.02 2.01 10.36
CA LEU A 725 27.15 1.11 10.49
C LEU A 725 26.96 0.13 11.62
N ILE A 726 27.45 -1.08 11.44
CA ILE A 726 27.46 -2.14 12.45
C ILE A 726 28.90 -2.52 12.72
N LEU A 727 29.33 -2.42 13.98
CA LEU A 727 30.65 -2.66 14.46
C LEU A 727 30.68 -3.99 15.26
N PRO A 728 31.03 -5.12 14.65
CA PRO A 728 31.07 -6.38 15.38
C PRO A 728 32.23 -6.36 16.39
N SER A 729 31.94 -6.78 17.61
CA SER A 729 32.98 -6.95 18.63
C SER A 729 33.41 -8.40 18.73
N ARG A 730 34.66 -8.62 19.20
CA ARG A 730 35.22 -9.97 19.45
C ARG A 730 34.45 -10.75 20.53
N ILE A 731 33.60 -10.09 21.33
CA ILE A 731 32.85 -10.68 22.46
C ILE A 731 31.41 -11.05 22.06
N GLY A 732 31.06 -11.00 20.76
CA GLY A 732 29.72 -11.29 20.28
C GLY A 732 28.68 -10.17 20.52
N LEU A 733 29.11 -9.02 21.03
CA LEU A 733 28.32 -7.78 21.11
C LEU A 733 28.53 -6.99 19.81
N THR A 734 27.48 -6.35 19.32
CA THR A 734 27.60 -5.47 18.16
C THR A 734 27.20 -4.06 18.56
N THR A 735 28.05 -3.08 18.24
CA THR A 735 27.71 -1.66 18.36
C THR A 735 27.24 -1.17 17.02
N ALA A 736 26.12 -0.45 16.98
CA ALA A 736 25.58 0.11 15.77
C ALA A 736 25.53 1.62 15.86
N LEU A 737 25.79 2.30 14.75
CA LEU A 737 25.71 3.75 14.64
C LEU A 737 24.51 4.15 13.80
N LEU A 738 23.82 5.17 14.26
CA LEU A 738 22.76 5.87 13.55
C LEU A 738 23.15 7.33 13.48
N THR A 739 23.08 7.93 12.29
CA THR A 739 23.52 9.32 12.07
C THR A 739 22.43 10.12 11.33
N VAL A 740 22.44 11.44 11.57
CA VAL A 740 21.60 12.41 10.83
C VAL A 740 22.38 13.72 10.73
N THR A 741 22.19 14.46 9.62
CA THR A 741 22.62 15.86 9.52
C THR A 741 21.38 16.74 9.40
N GLU A 742 21.23 17.67 10.34
CA GLU A 742 20.19 18.68 10.34
C GLU A 742 20.74 19.96 9.66
N TYR A 743 19.95 20.53 8.77
CA TYR A 743 20.28 21.76 8.06
C TYR A 743 19.51 22.92 8.69
N HIS A 744 20.22 23.89 9.22
CA HIS A 744 19.67 25.08 9.86
C HIS A 744 19.87 26.35 9.01
N SER A 745 19.15 27.39 9.33
CA SER A 745 19.32 28.71 8.68
C SER A 745 20.77 29.20 8.73
N GLN A 746 21.19 29.98 7.74
CA GLN A 746 22.56 30.53 7.58
C GLN A 746 23.65 29.48 7.30
N GLY A 747 23.29 28.33 6.67
CA GLY A 747 24.25 27.32 6.28
C GLY A 747 24.82 26.48 7.42
N ARG A 748 24.30 26.63 8.64
CA ARG A 748 24.69 25.78 9.79
C ARG A 748 24.20 24.35 9.59
N ARG A 749 25.10 23.39 9.87
CA ARG A 749 24.80 21.94 9.84
C ARG A 749 25.09 21.34 11.20
N VAL A 750 24.20 20.51 11.70
CA VAL A 750 24.40 19.78 12.94
C VAL A 750 24.34 18.29 12.63
N THR A 751 25.48 17.61 12.67
CA THR A 751 25.55 16.15 12.50
C THR A 751 25.45 15.47 13.86
N ARG A 752 24.40 14.65 14.03
CA ARG A 752 24.16 13.89 15.25
C ARG A 752 24.46 12.41 15.02
N VAL A 753 25.02 11.79 16.04
CA VAL A 753 25.37 10.36 16.06
C VAL A 753 24.79 9.72 17.30
N ARG A 754 24.08 8.62 17.14
CA ARG A 754 23.62 7.78 18.23
C ARG A 754 24.28 6.41 18.14
N ALA A 755 24.89 5.95 19.21
CA ALA A 755 25.45 4.62 19.29
C ALA A 755 24.51 3.69 20.06
N LEU A 756 24.21 2.54 19.48
CA LEU A 756 23.30 1.54 20.00
C LEU A 756 24.06 0.22 20.20
N LEU A 757 23.95 -0.38 21.38
CA LEU A 757 24.43 -1.73 21.62
C LEU A 757 23.33 -2.73 21.27
N GLN A 758 23.63 -3.63 20.34
CA GLN A 758 22.73 -4.71 19.97
C GLN A 758 23.00 -5.95 20.81
N LEU A 759 21.97 -6.41 21.53
CA LEU A 759 22.04 -7.60 22.40
C LEU A 759 21.36 -8.79 21.71
N ARG A 760 22.05 -9.91 21.56
CA ARG A 760 21.43 -11.15 21.10
C ARG A 760 20.65 -11.80 22.23
N LEU A 761 19.58 -12.53 21.91
CA LEU A 761 18.70 -13.21 22.89
C LEU A 761 19.49 -14.09 23.89
N PHE A 762 20.57 -14.74 23.42
CA PHE A 762 21.45 -15.51 24.27
C PHE A 762 22.10 -14.69 25.40
N MET A 763 22.52 -13.46 25.11
CA MET A 763 23.11 -12.56 26.11
C MET A 763 22.07 -12.06 27.12
N LEU A 764 20.82 -11.89 26.71
CA LEU A 764 19.72 -11.55 27.60
C LEU A 764 19.38 -12.71 28.53
N LEU A 765 19.35 -13.92 28.00
CA LEU A 765 19.15 -15.13 28.81
C LEU A 765 20.32 -15.35 29.80
N LEU A 766 21.54 -15.13 29.34
CA LEU A 766 22.71 -15.20 30.23
C LEU A 766 22.67 -14.14 31.32
N GLY A 767 22.26 -12.88 30.96
CA GLY A 767 22.06 -11.80 31.94
C GLY A 767 20.98 -12.12 32.94
N ALA A 768 19.83 -12.69 32.49
CA ALA A 768 18.75 -13.12 33.38
C ALA A 768 19.18 -14.26 34.34
N VAL A 769 19.95 -15.22 33.85
CA VAL A 769 20.51 -16.29 34.67
C VAL A 769 21.51 -15.73 35.72
N MET A 770 22.37 -14.78 35.30
CA MET A 770 23.29 -14.11 36.21
C MET A 770 22.58 -13.25 37.26
N LEU A 771 21.49 -12.58 36.89
CA LEU A 771 20.63 -11.82 37.81
C LEU A 771 19.93 -12.76 38.82
N TRP A 772 19.45 -13.90 38.32
CA TRP A 772 18.79 -14.92 39.14
C TRP A 772 19.74 -15.57 40.15
N LEU A 773 21.02 -15.68 39.82
CA LEU A 773 22.07 -16.20 40.72
C LEU A 773 22.58 -15.17 41.75
N HIS A 774 21.94 -14.00 41.89
CA HIS A 774 22.28 -12.93 42.84
C HIS A 774 23.74 -12.44 42.82
N LEU A 775 24.36 -12.48 41.65
CA LEU A 775 25.72 -12.00 41.50
C LEU A 775 25.76 -10.48 41.29
N LEU A 776 25.76 -9.69 42.37
CA LEU A 776 25.98 -8.24 42.36
C LEU A 776 27.21 -7.82 41.55
N ALA A 777 28.26 -8.63 41.60
CA ALA A 777 29.49 -8.45 40.81
C ALA A 777 29.21 -8.45 39.29
N GLY A 778 28.26 -9.29 38.78
CA GLY A 778 27.91 -9.35 37.38
C GLY A 778 27.28 -8.05 36.87
N SER A 779 26.44 -7.41 37.67
CA SER A 779 25.80 -6.13 37.33
C SER A 779 26.83 -5.00 37.22
N LEU A 780 27.82 -4.96 38.11
CA LEU A 780 28.91 -3.98 38.08
C LEU A 780 29.82 -4.18 36.86
N VAL A 781 30.11 -5.43 36.49
CA VAL A 781 30.89 -5.74 35.29
C VAL A 781 30.17 -5.32 34.03
N ILE A 782 28.84 -5.58 33.92
CA ILE A 782 28.04 -5.15 32.78
C ILE A 782 28.00 -3.61 32.69
N LEU A 783 27.80 -2.92 33.81
CA LEU A 783 27.78 -1.46 33.84
C LEU A 783 29.14 -0.87 33.43
N SER A 784 30.24 -1.45 33.96
CA SER A 784 31.58 -1.02 33.59
C SER A 784 31.88 -1.25 32.11
N LEU A 785 31.43 -2.36 31.52
CA LEU A 785 31.56 -2.64 30.12
C LEU A 785 30.77 -1.65 29.25
N LEU A 786 29.54 -1.32 29.67
CA LEU A 786 28.70 -0.32 28.95
C LEU A 786 29.35 1.07 28.97
N LEU A 787 29.88 1.48 30.14
CA LEU A 787 30.59 2.76 30.27
C LEU A 787 31.85 2.77 29.41
N TYR A 788 32.60 1.69 29.39
CA TYR A 788 33.81 1.53 28.56
C TYR A 788 33.45 1.64 27.07
N LEU A 789 32.43 0.91 26.58
CA LEU A 789 32.01 0.96 25.18
C LEU A 789 31.53 2.35 24.80
N ARG A 790 30.75 3.01 25.67
CA ARG A 790 30.29 4.38 25.47
C ARG A 790 31.48 5.33 25.31
N THR A 791 32.45 5.29 26.26
CA THR A 791 33.60 6.19 26.24
C THR A 791 34.47 5.95 25.02
N LEU A 792 34.70 4.68 24.65
CA LEU A 792 35.51 4.33 23.48
C LEU A 792 34.86 4.82 22.19
N THR A 793 33.53 4.64 22.05
CA THR A 793 32.77 5.12 20.89
C THR A 793 32.81 6.64 20.82
N GLN A 794 32.63 7.32 21.96
CA GLN A 794 32.71 8.77 22.05
C GLN A 794 34.09 9.30 21.60
N LEU A 795 35.16 8.72 22.09
CA LEU A 795 36.51 9.15 21.73
C LEU A 795 36.80 8.99 20.23
N ARG A 796 36.34 7.90 19.62
CA ARG A 796 36.53 7.66 18.18
C ARG A 796 35.74 8.65 17.35
N LEU A 797 34.44 8.82 17.66
CA LEU A 797 33.58 9.78 16.96
C LEU A 797 34.10 11.21 17.08
N THR A 798 34.53 11.62 18.28
CA THR A 798 35.11 12.94 18.50
C THR A 798 36.39 13.12 17.70
N ARG A 799 37.25 12.10 17.62
CA ARG A 799 38.48 12.17 16.81
C ARG A 799 38.20 12.30 15.33
N CYS A 800 37.23 11.52 14.79
CA CYS A 800 36.83 11.63 13.40
C CYS A 800 36.26 13.02 13.09
N ALA A 801 35.27 13.50 13.89
CA ALA A 801 34.61 14.76 13.64
C ALA A 801 35.52 15.99 13.81
N LEU A 802 36.36 16.05 14.86
CA LEU A 802 37.25 17.19 15.12
C LEU A 802 38.52 17.19 14.26
N GLY A 803 38.71 16.19 13.40
CA GLY A 803 39.72 16.20 12.35
C GLY A 803 39.42 17.13 11.19
N HIS A 804 38.19 17.63 11.07
CA HIS A 804 37.76 18.56 10.00
C HIS A 804 37.77 20.02 10.48
N GLU A 805 38.20 20.90 9.62
CA GLU A 805 38.21 22.36 9.91
C GLU A 805 36.78 22.88 10.12
N GLY A 806 36.60 23.74 11.13
CA GLY A 806 35.32 24.40 11.45
C GLY A 806 34.28 23.52 12.12
N VAL A 807 34.63 22.28 12.52
CA VAL A 807 33.74 21.41 13.27
C VAL A 807 33.93 21.56 14.75
N THR A 808 32.85 21.80 15.48
CA THR A 808 32.84 21.93 16.94
C THR A 808 31.87 20.93 17.56
N LYS A 809 32.28 20.34 18.71
CA LYS A 809 31.39 19.47 19.48
C LYS A 809 30.43 20.31 20.31
N LEU A 810 29.12 20.07 20.13
CA LEU A 810 28.10 20.67 20.98
C LEU A 810 28.07 19.96 22.33
N GLN A 811 28.14 20.74 23.40
CA GLN A 811 27.87 20.24 24.75
C GLN A 811 26.36 20.20 24.96
N ARG A 812 25.85 19.03 25.31
CA ARG A 812 24.47 18.84 25.81
C ARG A 812 24.46 18.86 27.32
#